data_bb9c0e7dd3bf4d6bf589e99758d8f4cb
#
_entry.id   bb9c0e7dd3bf4d6bf589e99758d8f4cb
#
_cell.length_a   1.000
_cell.length_b   1.000
_cell.length_c   1.000
_cell.angle_alpha   90.00
_cell.angle_beta   90.00
_cell.angle_gamma   90.00
#
_symmetry.space_group_name_H-M   'P 1'
#
loop_
_entity.id
_entity.type
_entity.pdbx_description
1 polymer ?
#
loop_
_entity_poly.entity_id
_entity_poly.type
_entity_poly.pdbx_seq_one_letter_code
_entity_poly.pdbx_strand_id
1 'polypeptide(L)'
;VGTDHKALGTRVAHERGLGGFAVGIWGHHSGLVDMQDLGPALKSRVTDGAAEVASAEQVLDGLVADLPADLRAAVPPVWREDRLVGEMAVRLCFSALVDADFLDTAAHFAGLPAPRVRPEADLGVLYERFTTRRAGKLATRRGSPIDALRERIYAGCVEAAERPAGIFRLAAPTGAGKTFASAGFALRHGHRHGKRRVIVAVPFLTITEQNALQYRELLDDERDADPVVLEHHSGVDFDAGGARRWARLAAENWDAPFIVTTFVRLFESLYARKPAAVRRLHRLADSVIVLDEVQALPPAMLMPILDGLRLLVQHFGVTVLLCSATQPDFWALSPFAHLEATDLITDLPAVASRLRRVSFEWQLDPSPTLAGIAAQAAALGCAMVVVNTTADAQTVFAQWRHTGDECDTAQRVAWHLSTRMCPDHRRRVLAEVRRRLDAGLPVLLVSTQLIEAGVDIDFPVVFRALAPADSLLQAAGRANREGRLAGLGRVVIFAASDARQPPSYRAAVGATLLHFGPGRDPDDVTALPAYYRSLYDALNLADPGHVGQRIQQARTRWAFETVASGPVIDATSGVRDQTQAFRMIDDDSLAVITPQAADPDERQEVDDALTRLRDAPVPAMGDVRRLQPYTTTLNRSVLRARPHVQALLRPVLGTPGTAGALVEWCGDYDDATGITIDTAVEGLVL
;
A
#
# COMPACT_ATOMS: atom_id res chain seq x y z
N VAL A 1 -39.37 9.00 16.26
CA VAL A 1 -39.11 9.53 14.90
C VAL A 1 -38.92 11.05 15.05
N GLY A 2 -37.74 11.58 14.75
CA GLY A 2 -37.50 13.03 14.67
C GLY A 2 -36.57 13.66 15.71
N THR A 3 -36.14 12.93 16.74
CA THR A 3 -35.16 13.48 17.71
C THR A 3 -33.76 13.46 17.09
N ASP A 4 -33.05 14.59 17.14
CA ASP A 4 -31.63 14.62 16.69
C ASP A 4 -30.75 13.92 17.77
N HIS A 5 -30.75 12.59 17.72
CA HIS A 5 -30.03 11.73 18.67
C HIS A 5 -28.51 12.00 18.67
N LYS A 6 -27.95 12.56 17.58
CA LYS A 6 -26.53 12.94 17.52
C LYS A 6 -26.24 14.13 18.42
N ALA A 7 -27.02 15.21 18.26
CA ALA A 7 -26.84 16.42 19.08
C ALA A 7 -27.10 16.12 20.54
N LEU A 8 -28.16 15.39 20.86
CA LEU A 8 -28.51 15.00 22.21
C LEU A 8 -27.44 14.13 22.86
N GLY A 9 -27.05 13.03 22.20
CA GLY A 9 -26.01 12.13 22.69
C GLY A 9 -24.66 12.82 22.88
N THR A 10 -24.30 13.74 21.97
CA THR A 10 -23.06 14.52 22.07
C THR A 10 -23.08 15.45 23.25
N ARG A 11 -24.23 16.10 23.55
CA ARG A 11 -24.41 16.97 24.72
C ARG A 11 -24.31 16.19 26.01
N VAL A 12 -25.02 15.07 26.13
CA VAL A 12 -24.93 14.19 27.31
C VAL A 12 -23.49 13.73 27.57
N ALA A 13 -22.80 13.30 26.53
CA ALA A 13 -21.39 12.88 26.60
C ALA A 13 -20.48 14.03 27.08
N HIS A 14 -20.72 15.26 26.59
CA HIS A 14 -19.96 16.44 27.02
C HIS A 14 -20.22 16.80 28.47
N GLU A 15 -21.49 16.82 28.92
CA GLU A 15 -21.88 17.10 30.29
C GLU A 15 -21.35 16.04 31.30
N ARG A 16 -21.19 14.78 30.84
CA ARG A 16 -20.55 13.70 31.61
C ARG A 16 -19.01 13.70 31.56
N GLY A 17 -18.42 14.77 31.06
CA GLY A 17 -16.97 14.96 31.10
C GLY A 17 -16.18 14.11 30.06
N LEU A 18 -16.84 13.56 29.03
CA LEU A 18 -16.14 12.89 27.94
C LEU A 18 -15.43 13.89 27.01
N GLY A 19 -15.73 15.18 27.10
CA GLY A 19 -15.02 16.26 26.43
C GLY A 19 -14.94 16.02 24.90
N GLY A 20 -13.72 16.00 24.36
CA GLY A 20 -13.47 15.82 22.94
C GLY A 20 -13.93 14.48 22.35
N PHE A 21 -14.10 13.43 23.17
CA PHE A 21 -14.61 12.13 22.69
C PHE A 21 -16.05 12.21 22.19
N ALA A 22 -16.82 13.21 22.63
CA ALA A 22 -18.17 13.47 22.14
C ALA A 22 -18.23 13.72 20.62
N VAL A 23 -17.14 14.13 19.97
CA VAL A 23 -17.06 14.29 18.50
C VAL A 23 -17.35 13.00 17.75
N GLY A 24 -17.01 11.84 18.33
CA GLY A 24 -17.33 10.54 17.77
C GLY A 24 -18.85 10.31 17.68
N ILE A 25 -19.59 10.67 18.73
CA ILE A 25 -21.06 10.56 18.75
C ILE A 25 -21.67 11.52 17.72
N TRP A 26 -21.17 12.77 17.64
CA TRP A 26 -21.61 13.72 16.62
C TRP A 26 -21.41 13.19 15.21
N GLY A 27 -20.25 12.56 14.96
CA GLY A 27 -19.78 12.15 13.64
C GLY A 27 -20.30 10.81 13.11
N HIS A 28 -20.99 9.95 13.94
CA HIS A 28 -21.20 8.54 13.58
C HIS A 28 -21.95 8.28 12.26
N HIS A 29 -22.77 9.24 11.78
CA HIS A 29 -23.40 9.16 10.47
C HIS A 29 -22.70 10.02 9.40
N SER A 30 -22.08 11.15 9.77
CA SER A 30 -21.57 12.16 8.82
C SER A 30 -20.05 12.22 8.72
N GLY A 31 -19.35 11.66 9.71
CA GLY A 31 -17.89 11.68 9.85
C GLY A 31 -17.43 12.68 10.93
N LEU A 32 -16.20 12.47 11.40
CA LEU A 32 -15.54 13.35 12.37
C LEU A 32 -15.39 14.76 11.79
N VAL A 33 -15.68 15.75 12.59
CA VAL A 33 -15.51 17.19 12.29
C VAL A 33 -14.32 17.76 13.04
N ASP A 34 -13.85 18.93 12.64
CA ASP A 34 -12.84 19.65 13.40
C ASP A 34 -13.40 20.10 14.74
N MET A 35 -12.62 19.94 15.84
CA MET A 35 -13.11 20.23 17.19
C MET A 35 -13.54 21.68 17.38
N GLN A 36 -12.93 22.62 16.66
CA GLN A 36 -13.32 24.02 16.69
C GLN A 36 -14.77 24.25 16.19
N ASP A 37 -15.27 23.37 15.31
CA ASP A 37 -16.59 23.51 14.67
C ASP A 37 -17.69 22.79 15.47
N LEU A 38 -17.34 21.89 16.40
CA LEU A 38 -18.29 21.12 17.19
C LEU A 38 -19.13 22.00 18.11
N GLY A 39 -18.51 22.92 18.85
CA GLY A 39 -19.18 23.81 19.81
C GLY A 39 -20.25 24.72 19.15
N PRO A 40 -19.91 25.43 18.06
CA PRO A 40 -20.89 26.20 17.29
C PRO A 40 -22.03 25.36 16.74
N ALA A 41 -21.73 24.16 16.21
CA ALA A 41 -22.73 23.25 15.67
C ALA A 41 -23.70 22.73 16.74
N LEU A 42 -23.22 22.43 17.93
CA LEU A 42 -24.08 22.06 19.08
C LEU A 42 -24.97 23.19 19.51
N LYS A 43 -24.45 24.43 19.66
CA LYS A 43 -25.24 25.60 20.06
C LYS A 43 -26.37 25.89 19.09
N SER A 44 -26.16 25.70 17.78
CA SER A 44 -27.21 25.97 16.78
C SER A 44 -28.37 24.96 16.80
N ARG A 45 -28.16 23.75 17.34
CA ARG A 45 -29.16 22.66 17.28
C ARG A 45 -29.82 22.30 18.60
N VAL A 46 -29.28 22.72 19.75
CA VAL A 46 -29.73 22.29 21.10
C VAL A 46 -30.04 23.47 21.97
N THR A 47 -30.76 24.47 21.51
CA THR A 47 -31.14 25.64 22.29
C THR A 47 -32.20 25.32 23.38
N ASP A 48 -33.05 24.30 23.19
CA ASP A 48 -34.23 24.07 24.06
C ASP A 48 -34.35 22.65 24.65
N GLY A 49 -33.31 21.82 24.58
CA GLY A 49 -33.41 20.38 24.87
C GLY A 49 -33.09 19.93 26.31
N ALA A 50 -33.24 20.75 27.35
CA ALA A 50 -32.90 20.35 28.72
C ALA A 50 -33.72 19.17 29.26
N ALA A 51 -34.99 19.07 28.91
CA ALA A 51 -35.89 17.99 29.32
C ALA A 51 -35.54 16.66 28.62
N GLU A 52 -35.24 16.73 27.33
CA GLU A 52 -34.79 15.57 26.53
C GLU A 52 -33.42 15.08 27.02
N VAL A 53 -32.50 15.97 27.39
CA VAL A 53 -31.21 15.59 27.97
C VAL A 53 -31.42 14.83 29.29
N ALA A 54 -32.23 15.35 30.22
CA ALA A 54 -32.50 14.69 31.48
C ALA A 54 -33.17 13.31 31.32
N SER A 55 -34.09 13.19 30.35
CA SER A 55 -34.72 11.91 30.01
C SER A 55 -33.70 10.90 29.39
N ALA A 56 -32.82 11.36 28.51
CA ALA A 56 -31.79 10.52 27.93
C ALA A 56 -30.76 10.08 28.98
N GLU A 57 -30.39 10.93 29.91
CA GLU A 57 -29.49 10.60 31.03
C GLU A 57 -30.07 9.52 31.91
N GLN A 58 -31.36 9.60 32.25
CA GLN A 58 -32.03 8.60 33.08
C GLN A 58 -32.04 7.22 32.40
N VAL A 59 -32.30 7.16 31.06
CA VAL A 59 -32.23 5.92 30.31
C VAL A 59 -30.80 5.38 30.25
N LEU A 60 -29.82 6.26 30.02
CA LEU A 60 -28.41 5.90 29.98
C LEU A 60 -27.91 5.35 31.31
N ASP A 61 -28.33 5.95 32.43
CA ASP A 61 -27.97 5.49 33.77
C ASP A 61 -28.44 4.06 34.01
N GLY A 62 -29.68 3.74 33.57
CA GLY A 62 -30.21 2.38 33.64
C GLY A 62 -29.36 1.39 32.80
N LEU A 63 -29.07 1.76 31.55
CA LEU A 63 -28.26 0.91 30.66
C LEU A 63 -26.82 0.72 31.18
N VAL A 64 -26.19 1.79 31.71
CA VAL A 64 -24.83 1.69 32.27
C VAL A 64 -24.84 0.86 33.57
N ALA A 65 -25.89 0.89 34.36
CA ALA A 65 -26.00 0.06 35.55
C ALA A 65 -26.03 -1.44 35.26
N ASP A 66 -26.56 -1.82 34.09
CA ASP A 66 -26.64 -3.20 33.64
C ASP A 66 -25.35 -3.72 32.96
N LEU A 67 -24.39 -2.84 32.68
CA LEU A 67 -23.12 -3.25 32.09
C LEU A 67 -22.24 -4.00 33.11
N PRO A 68 -21.52 -5.06 32.68
CA PRO A 68 -20.46 -5.70 33.45
C PRO A 68 -19.44 -4.68 33.98
N ALA A 69 -18.90 -4.92 35.17
CA ALA A 69 -18.02 -3.97 35.86
C ALA A 69 -16.73 -3.65 35.06
N ASP A 70 -16.22 -4.62 34.33
CA ASP A 70 -15.06 -4.50 33.44
C ASP A 70 -15.31 -3.64 32.21
N LEU A 71 -16.57 -3.46 31.81
CA LEU A 71 -16.97 -2.55 30.73
C LEU A 71 -17.24 -1.11 31.20
N ARG A 72 -17.15 -0.84 32.51
CA ARG A 72 -17.31 0.51 33.09
C ARG A 72 -15.98 1.24 33.25
N ALA A 73 -14.98 0.91 32.48
CA ALA A 73 -13.65 1.49 32.57
C ALA A 73 -13.68 3.02 32.34
N ALA A 74 -12.93 3.75 33.16
CA ALA A 74 -12.74 5.18 32.97
C ALA A 74 -11.81 5.44 31.79
N VAL A 75 -11.98 6.61 31.14
CA VAL A 75 -11.05 7.06 30.08
C VAL A 75 -9.64 7.17 30.70
N PRO A 76 -8.64 6.49 30.11
CA PRO A 76 -7.26 6.55 30.62
C PRO A 76 -6.75 7.99 30.70
N PRO A 77 -6.07 8.39 31.79
CA PRO A 77 -5.61 9.77 31.99
C PRO A 77 -4.78 10.28 30.81
N VAL A 78 -3.87 9.47 30.27
CA VAL A 78 -3.01 9.83 29.15
C VAL A 78 -3.79 10.22 27.88
N TRP A 79 -5.00 9.70 27.69
CA TRP A 79 -5.86 10.08 26.56
C TRP A 79 -6.41 11.51 26.68
N ARG A 80 -6.40 12.08 27.89
CA ARG A 80 -6.81 13.47 28.16
C ARG A 80 -5.62 14.42 28.23
N GLU A 81 -4.48 13.93 28.70
CA GLU A 81 -3.28 14.71 28.94
C GLU A 81 -2.44 14.91 27.68
N ASP A 82 -2.27 13.86 26.87
CA ASP A 82 -1.56 13.93 25.57
C ASP A 82 -2.54 14.11 24.43
N ARG A 83 -2.39 15.23 23.72
CA ARG A 83 -3.28 15.61 22.61
C ARG A 83 -3.27 14.62 21.44
N LEU A 84 -2.12 14.06 21.11
CA LEU A 84 -1.99 13.11 20.00
C LEU A 84 -2.46 11.70 20.39
N VAL A 85 -2.22 11.29 21.62
CA VAL A 85 -2.79 10.03 22.17
C VAL A 85 -4.32 10.13 22.20
N GLY A 86 -4.86 11.25 22.68
CA GLY A 86 -6.31 11.49 22.67
C GLY A 86 -6.91 11.51 21.27
N GLU A 87 -6.25 12.14 20.31
CA GLU A 87 -6.67 12.15 18.89
C GLU A 87 -6.75 10.74 18.32
N MET A 88 -5.74 9.91 18.57
CA MET A 88 -5.71 8.50 18.14
C MET A 88 -6.80 7.69 18.87
N ALA A 89 -6.97 7.89 20.16
CA ALA A 89 -8.02 7.23 20.96
C ALA A 89 -9.41 7.54 20.41
N VAL A 90 -9.70 8.82 20.08
CA VAL A 90 -10.98 9.20 19.45
C VAL A 90 -11.19 8.46 18.14
N ARG A 91 -10.17 8.33 17.28
CA ARG A 91 -10.29 7.58 16.00
C ARG A 91 -10.63 6.12 16.23
N LEU A 92 -9.97 5.46 17.19
CA LEU A 92 -10.22 4.05 17.50
C LEU A 92 -11.60 3.84 18.12
N CYS A 93 -12.00 4.69 19.09
CA CYS A 93 -13.33 4.64 19.70
C CYS A 93 -14.44 4.92 18.66
N PHE A 94 -14.22 5.93 17.81
CA PHE A 94 -15.14 6.24 16.71
C PHE A 94 -15.28 5.07 15.74
N SER A 95 -14.17 4.40 15.40
CA SER A 95 -14.18 3.21 14.57
C SER A 95 -15.01 2.08 15.20
N ALA A 96 -14.85 1.82 16.49
CA ALA A 96 -15.62 0.80 17.20
C ALA A 96 -17.12 1.13 17.22
N LEU A 97 -17.46 2.40 17.50
CA LEU A 97 -18.85 2.87 17.49
C LEU A 97 -19.52 2.68 16.13
N VAL A 98 -18.89 3.16 15.07
CA VAL A 98 -19.49 3.06 13.73
C VAL A 98 -19.54 1.61 13.23
N ASP A 99 -18.56 0.77 13.58
CA ASP A 99 -18.60 -0.64 13.20
C ASP A 99 -19.75 -1.37 13.91
N ALA A 100 -19.96 -1.11 15.20
CA ALA A 100 -21.08 -1.66 15.96
C ALA A 100 -22.43 -1.24 15.35
N ASP A 101 -22.60 0.03 15.00
CA ASP A 101 -23.82 0.57 14.34
C ASP A 101 -24.08 -0.11 12.98
N PHE A 102 -23.05 -0.28 12.15
CA PHE A 102 -23.15 -0.99 10.88
C PHE A 102 -23.50 -2.47 11.04
N LEU A 103 -22.89 -3.15 12.02
CA LEU A 103 -23.14 -4.57 12.26
C LEU A 103 -24.55 -4.82 12.79
N ASP A 104 -25.01 -3.97 13.73
CA ASP A 104 -26.37 -4.05 14.26
C ASP A 104 -27.43 -3.78 13.19
N THR A 105 -27.22 -2.71 12.40
CA THR A 105 -28.08 -2.40 11.26
C THR A 105 -28.13 -3.54 10.25
N ALA A 106 -27.00 -4.15 9.92
CA ALA A 106 -26.94 -5.27 8.99
C ALA A 106 -27.66 -6.53 9.54
N ALA A 107 -27.54 -6.79 10.85
CA ALA A 107 -28.26 -7.88 11.51
C ALA A 107 -29.78 -7.65 11.51
N HIS A 108 -30.21 -6.42 11.84
CA HIS A 108 -31.60 -6.03 11.81
C HIS A 108 -32.26 -6.28 10.43
N PHE A 109 -31.65 -5.77 9.36
CA PHE A 109 -32.15 -5.99 8.00
C PHE A 109 -32.08 -7.45 7.53
N ALA A 110 -31.21 -8.25 8.12
CA ALA A 110 -31.12 -9.69 7.88
C ALA A 110 -32.11 -10.50 8.73
N GLY A 111 -32.90 -9.87 9.62
CA GLY A 111 -33.80 -10.54 10.55
C GLY A 111 -33.08 -11.39 11.61
N LEU A 112 -31.82 -11.08 11.91
CA LEU A 112 -31.04 -11.78 12.93
C LEU A 112 -31.24 -11.12 14.31
N PRO A 113 -31.25 -11.91 15.40
CA PRO A 113 -31.44 -11.38 16.76
C PRO A 113 -30.21 -10.59 17.26
N ALA A 114 -29.02 -10.83 16.69
CA ALA A 114 -27.78 -10.13 17.02
C ALA A 114 -26.79 -10.21 15.84
N PRO A 115 -25.81 -9.30 15.78
CA PRO A 115 -24.71 -9.40 14.84
C PRO A 115 -23.92 -10.72 15.00
N ARG A 116 -23.46 -11.25 13.89
CA ARG A 116 -22.53 -12.39 13.93
C ARG A 116 -21.16 -11.91 14.42
N VAL A 117 -20.66 -12.54 15.47
CA VAL A 117 -19.31 -12.32 15.99
C VAL A 117 -18.44 -13.53 15.62
N ARG A 118 -17.28 -13.27 15.03
CA ARG A 118 -16.30 -14.32 14.78
C ARG A 118 -15.59 -14.68 16.09
N PRO A 119 -15.43 -15.99 16.40
CA PRO A 119 -14.58 -16.42 17.51
C PRO A 119 -13.13 -15.93 17.31
N GLU A 120 -12.46 -15.55 18.39
CA GLU A 120 -11.05 -15.21 18.34
C GLU A 120 -10.24 -16.43 17.90
N ALA A 121 -9.34 -16.22 16.93
CA ALA A 121 -8.46 -17.28 16.46
C ALA A 121 -7.20 -17.35 17.34
N ASP A 122 -6.78 -18.58 17.67
CA ASP A 122 -5.49 -18.78 18.33
C ASP A 122 -4.34 -18.68 17.31
N LEU A 123 -3.55 -17.62 17.42
CA LEU A 123 -2.37 -17.40 16.55
C LEU A 123 -1.30 -18.49 16.75
N GLY A 124 -1.31 -19.23 17.86
CA GLY A 124 -0.44 -20.39 18.07
C GLY A 124 -0.82 -21.55 17.16
N VAL A 125 -2.12 -21.85 17.04
CA VAL A 125 -2.62 -22.86 16.10
C VAL A 125 -2.29 -22.48 14.66
N LEU A 126 -2.43 -21.20 14.31
CA LEU A 126 -2.06 -20.70 12.98
C LEU A 126 -0.56 -20.77 12.73
N TYR A 127 0.28 -20.49 13.75
CA TYR A 127 1.73 -20.63 13.65
C TYR A 127 2.16 -22.08 13.38
N GLU A 128 1.60 -23.07 14.10
CA GLU A 128 1.90 -24.49 13.88
C GLU A 128 1.47 -24.95 12.47
N ARG A 129 0.28 -24.53 12.02
CA ARG A 129 -0.20 -24.79 10.65
C ARG A 129 0.76 -24.21 9.61
N PHE A 130 1.12 -22.95 9.78
CA PHE A 130 2.07 -22.22 8.91
C PHE A 130 3.41 -22.95 8.84
N THR A 131 4.00 -23.32 9.98
CA THR A 131 5.30 -23.97 10.07
C THR A 131 5.30 -25.32 9.37
N THR A 132 4.27 -26.12 9.61
CA THR A 132 4.11 -27.46 9.01
C THR A 132 3.99 -27.36 7.48
N ARG A 133 3.14 -26.47 6.98
CA ARG A 133 2.93 -26.33 5.53
C ARG A 133 4.12 -25.66 4.84
N ARG A 134 4.79 -24.70 5.52
CA ARG A 134 6.05 -24.13 5.04
C ARG A 134 7.12 -25.21 4.86
N ALA A 135 7.30 -26.08 5.83
CA ALA A 135 8.26 -27.18 5.75
C ALA A 135 7.94 -28.11 4.55
N GLY A 136 6.68 -28.49 4.37
CA GLY A 136 6.22 -29.26 3.21
C GLY A 136 6.52 -28.58 1.87
N LYS A 137 6.22 -27.28 1.77
CA LYS A 137 6.47 -26.48 0.56
C LYS A 137 7.98 -26.36 0.23
N LEU A 138 8.83 -26.24 1.24
CA LEU A 138 10.29 -26.20 1.05
C LEU A 138 10.87 -27.55 0.64
N ALA A 139 10.33 -28.66 1.13
CA ALA A 139 10.77 -30.02 0.79
C ALA A 139 10.52 -30.37 -0.68
N THR A 140 9.48 -29.81 -1.30
CA THR A 140 9.11 -30.07 -2.71
C THR A 140 9.75 -29.08 -3.69
N ARG A 141 10.36 -28.00 -3.20
CA ARG A 141 10.98 -26.97 -4.02
C ARG A 141 12.36 -27.39 -4.50
N ARG A 142 12.73 -27.02 -5.73
CA ARG A 142 14.13 -27.13 -6.20
C ARG A 142 15.03 -26.28 -5.28
N GLY A 143 16.06 -26.90 -4.69
CA GLY A 143 16.99 -26.25 -3.78
C GLY A 143 17.74 -25.06 -4.39
N SER A 144 18.09 -24.10 -3.57
CA SER A 144 18.91 -22.95 -3.93
C SER A 144 20.15 -22.87 -3.02
N PRO A 145 21.31 -22.40 -3.52
CA PRO A 145 22.53 -22.25 -2.72
C PRO A 145 22.35 -21.39 -1.47
N ILE A 146 21.34 -20.53 -1.45
CA ILE A 146 21.07 -19.61 -0.32
C ILE A 146 20.02 -20.14 0.67
N ASP A 147 19.51 -21.36 0.50
CA ASP A 147 18.43 -21.87 1.37
C ASP A 147 18.86 -22.05 2.83
N ALA A 148 20.11 -22.47 3.07
CA ALA A 148 20.65 -22.54 4.42
C ALA A 148 20.71 -21.17 5.12
N LEU A 149 20.95 -20.09 4.36
CA LEU A 149 20.93 -18.73 4.88
C LEU A 149 19.48 -18.25 5.13
N ARG A 150 18.54 -18.53 4.21
CA ARG A 150 17.10 -18.26 4.38
C ARG A 150 16.55 -18.91 5.64
N GLU A 151 16.97 -20.16 5.91
CA GLU A 151 16.52 -20.88 7.12
C GLU A 151 17.08 -20.26 8.40
N ARG A 152 18.34 -19.85 8.41
CA ARG A 152 18.93 -19.14 9.57
C ARG A 152 18.23 -17.80 9.83
N ILE A 153 17.90 -17.03 8.78
CA ILE A 153 17.13 -15.78 8.92
C ILE A 153 15.76 -16.07 9.50
N TYR A 154 15.07 -17.07 8.98
CA TYR A 154 13.77 -17.49 9.50
C TYR A 154 13.84 -17.89 10.98
N ALA A 155 14.77 -18.76 11.34
CA ALA A 155 14.94 -19.21 12.71
C ALA A 155 15.26 -18.05 13.68
N GLY A 156 16.15 -17.12 13.27
CA GLY A 156 16.48 -15.94 14.07
C GLY A 156 15.27 -15.01 14.26
N CYS A 157 14.43 -14.83 13.23
CA CYS A 157 13.21 -14.06 13.36
C CYS A 157 12.21 -14.73 14.33
N VAL A 158 12.04 -16.04 14.25
CA VAL A 158 11.14 -16.79 15.16
C VAL A 158 11.67 -16.77 16.61
N GLU A 159 12.97 -16.87 16.82
CA GLU A 159 13.59 -16.74 18.14
C GLU A 159 13.36 -15.33 18.73
N ALA A 160 13.53 -14.28 17.92
CA ALA A 160 13.31 -12.92 18.35
C ALA A 160 11.83 -12.60 18.67
N ALA A 161 10.89 -13.45 18.26
CA ALA A 161 9.46 -13.31 18.58
C ALA A 161 9.16 -13.42 20.09
N GLU A 162 10.07 -13.95 20.89
CA GLU A 162 9.94 -14.02 22.36
C GLU A 162 10.25 -12.67 23.05
N ARG A 163 10.88 -11.71 22.34
CA ARG A 163 11.21 -10.38 22.89
C ARG A 163 9.95 -9.57 23.16
N PRO A 164 9.99 -8.58 24.08
CA PRO A 164 8.87 -7.71 24.40
C PRO A 164 8.26 -7.02 23.16
N ALA A 165 6.96 -6.74 23.20
CA ALA A 165 6.26 -5.99 22.15
C ALA A 165 6.89 -4.60 21.95
N GLY A 166 6.95 -4.15 20.71
CA GLY A 166 7.61 -2.89 20.34
C GLY A 166 7.77 -2.74 18.82
N ILE A 167 8.84 -2.06 18.42
CA ILE A 167 9.20 -1.88 17.00
C ILE A 167 10.36 -2.81 16.64
N PHE A 168 10.18 -3.57 15.59
CA PHE A 168 11.17 -4.50 15.06
C PHE A 168 11.57 -4.12 13.64
N ARG A 169 12.81 -4.45 13.24
CA ARG A 169 13.32 -4.25 11.88
C ARG A 169 13.80 -5.57 11.30
N LEU A 170 13.31 -5.91 10.12
CA LEU A 170 13.82 -6.99 9.29
C LEU A 170 14.49 -6.39 8.05
N ALA A 171 15.72 -5.93 8.22
CA ALA A 171 16.56 -5.49 7.12
C ALA A 171 17.23 -6.72 6.49
N ALA A 172 16.85 -7.06 5.26
CA ALA A 172 17.44 -8.20 4.56
C ALA A 172 17.40 -7.98 3.04
N PRO A 173 18.49 -8.31 2.31
CA PRO A 173 18.55 -8.17 0.88
C PRO A 173 17.40 -8.89 0.15
N THR A 174 17.13 -8.50 -1.10
CA THR A 174 16.13 -9.15 -1.93
C THR A 174 16.45 -10.64 -2.10
N GLY A 175 15.43 -11.50 -1.99
CA GLY A 175 15.59 -12.95 -2.08
C GLY A 175 16.00 -13.65 -0.78
N ALA A 176 16.20 -12.93 0.33
CA ALA A 176 16.54 -13.49 1.65
C ALA A 176 15.40 -14.25 2.35
N GLY A 177 14.20 -14.28 1.77
CA GLY A 177 13.04 -14.99 2.36
C GLY A 177 12.25 -14.16 3.37
N LYS A 178 12.26 -12.82 3.27
CA LYS A 178 11.56 -11.89 4.17
C LYS A 178 10.10 -12.27 4.40
N THR A 179 9.36 -12.62 3.36
CA THR A 179 7.92 -12.91 3.43
C THR A 179 7.58 -14.02 4.42
N PHE A 180 8.34 -15.13 4.40
CA PHE A 180 8.13 -16.22 5.35
C PHE A 180 8.67 -15.91 6.74
N ALA A 181 9.80 -15.21 6.80
CA ALA A 181 10.42 -14.84 8.08
C ALA A 181 9.55 -13.84 8.85
N SER A 182 8.98 -12.84 8.17
CA SER A 182 8.07 -11.87 8.78
C SER A 182 6.75 -12.49 9.25
N ALA A 183 6.16 -13.41 8.47
CA ALA A 183 4.93 -14.11 8.85
C ALA A 183 5.18 -15.06 10.04
N GLY A 184 6.28 -15.83 10.02
CA GLY A 184 6.66 -16.70 11.14
C GLY A 184 6.89 -15.92 12.43
N PHE A 185 7.63 -14.81 12.35
CA PHE A 185 7.79 -13.87 13.47
C PHE A 185 6.42 -13.37 13.96
N ALA A 186 5.59 -12.83 13.07
CA ALA A 186 4.34 -12.17 13.44
C ALA A 186 3.35 -13.12 14.12
N LEU A 187 3.20 -14.35 13.60
CA LEU A 187 2.33 -15.36 14.20
C LEU A 187 2.85 -15.83 15.56
N ARG A 188 4.15 -16.13 15.66
CA ARG A 188 4.77 -16.57 16.93
C ARG A 188 4.73 -15.48 17.98
N HIS A 189 5.10 -14.24 17.60
CA HIS A 189 5.07 -13.07 18.49
C HIS A 189 3.64 -12.74 18.92
N GLY A 190 2.69 -12.81 17.97
CA GLY A 190 1.28 -12.61 18.26
C GLY A 190 0.75 -13.59 19.30
N HIS A 191 1.03 -14.88 19.14
CA HIS A 191 0.69 -15.89 20.13
C HIS A 191 1.34 -15.63 21.50
N ARG A 192 2.67 -15.38 21.51
CA ARG A 192 3.44 -15.15 22.74
C ARG A 192 2.94 -13.97 23.57
N HIS A 193 2.50 -12.90 22.91
CA HIS A 193 2.10 -11.64 23.51
C HIS A 193 0.58 -11.37 23.48
N GLY A 194 -0.24 -12.40 23.24
CA GLY A 194 -1.69 -12.30 23.29
C GLY A 194 -2.28 -11.32 22.25
N LYS A 195 -1.66 -11.20 21.07
CA LYS A 195 -2.20 -10.36 20.01
C LYS A 195 -3.36 -11.04 19.32
N ARG A 196 -4.32 -10.24 18.86
CA ARG A 196 -5.56 -10.75 18.27
C ARG A 196 -5.43 -11.10 16.79
N ARG A 197 -4.48 -10.44 16.06
CA ARG A 197 -4.33 -10.61 14.61
C ARG A 197 -2.99 -10.15 14.10
N VAL A 198 -2.71 -10.57 12.86
CA VAL A 198 -1.58 -10.10 12.05
C VAL A 198 -2.11 -9.30 10.88
N ILE A 199 -1.52 -8.13 10.62
CA ILE A 199 -1.86 -7.26 9.50
C ILE A 199 -0.58 -7.04 8.69
N VAL A 200 -0.55 -7.57 7.46
CA VAL A 200 0.55 -7.38 6.52
C VAL A 200 0.15 -6.31 5.51
N ALA A 201 0.85 -5.19 5.52
CA ALA A 201 0.63 -4.12 4.57
C ALA A 201 1.82 -3.98 3.62
N VAL A 202 1.53 -3.82 2.32
CA VAL A 202 2.51 -3.73 1.23
C VAL A 202 2.24 -2.51 0.34
N PRO A 203 3.21 -2.01 -0.44
CA PRO A 203 3.01 -0.79 -1.22
C PRO A 203 2.10 -0.96 -2.45
N PHE A 204 2.09 -2.13 -3.11
CA PHE A 204 1.48 -2.31 -4.43
C PHE A 204 0.50 -3.46 -4.48
N LEU A 205 -0.56 -3.33 -5.30
CA LEU A 205 -1.61 -4.32 -5.48
C LEU A 205 -1.09 -5.69 -5.92
N THR A 206 -0.17 -5.73 -6.87
CA THR A 206 0.40 -6.98 -7.40
C THR A 206 1.13 -7.79 -6.34
N ILE A 207 1.79 -7.11 -5.39
CA ILE A 207 2.44 -7.76 -4.24
C ILE A 207 1.38 -8.27 -3.26
N THR A 208 0.29 -7.52 -3.07
CA THR A 208 -0.80 -7.90 -2.16
C THR A 208 -1.43 -9.20 -2.60
N GLU A 209 -1.80 -9.32 -3.87
CA GLU A 209 -2.38 -10.54 -4.46
C GLU A 209 -1.43 -11.74 -4.32
N GLN A 210 -0.17 -11.57 -4.68
CA GLN A 210 0.85 -12.63 -4.60
C GLN A 210 1.07 -13.10 -3.14
N ASN A 211 1.20 -12.15 -2.20
CA ASN A 211 1.37 -12.47 -0.79
C ASN A 211 0.11 -13.14 -0.21
N ALA A 212 -1.07 -12.64 -0.55
CA ALA A 212 -2.33 -13.22 -0.10
C ALA A 212 -2.48 -14.68 -0.56
N LEU A 213 -2.16 -14.98 -1.82
CA LEU A 213 -2.17 -16.35 -2.33
C LEU A 213 -1.21 -17.26 -1.55
N GLN A 214 0.03 -16.80 -1.32
CA GLN A 214 1.01 -17.57 -0.55
C GLN A 214 0.55 -17.81 0.90
N TYR A 215 -0.03 -16.82 1.56
CA TYR A 215 -0.52 -16.97 2.93
C TYR A 215 -1.76 -17.84 3.00
N ARG A 216 -2.69 -17.80 2.03
CA ARG A 216 -3.83 -18.72 1.94
C ARG A 216 -3.38 -20.18 1.85
N GLU A 217 -2.41 -20.49 0.99
CA GLU A 217 -1.84 -21.83 0.90
C GLU A 217 -1.28 -22.34 2.25
N LEU A 218 -0.75 -21.44 3.07
CA LEU A 218 -0.11 -21.79 4.34
C LEU A 218 -1.05 -21.75 5.54
N LEU A 219 -2.13 -20.97 5.49
CA LEU A 219 -2.98 -20.68 6.65
C LEU A 219 -4.43 -21.11 6.50
N ASP A 220 -5.06 -21.00 5.31
CA ASP A 220 -6.46 -21.39 5.13
C ASP A 220 -6.62 -22.91 5.14
N ASP A 221 -7.73 -23.39 5.72
CA ASP A 221 -8.08 -24.80 5.77
C ASP A 221 -9.59 -24.95 5.51
N GLU A 222 -9.99 -25.96 4.75
CA GLU A 222 -11.40 -26.24 4.45
C GLU A 222 -12.23 -26.55 5.70
N ARG A 223 -11.57 -26.94 6.81
CA ARG A 223 -12.19 -27.20 8.09
C ARG A 223 -12.50 -25.94 8.90
N ASP A 224 -11.92 -24.81 8.55
CA ASP A 224 -12.21 -23.55 9.21
C ASP A 224 -13.61 -23.05 8.79
N ALA A 225 -14.38 -22.56 9.75
CA ALA A 225 -15.73 -22.02 9.47
C ALA A 225 -15.68 -20.78 8.56
N ASP A 226 -14.59 -20.02 8.63
CA ASP A 226 -14.33 -18.80 7.85
C ASP A 226 -12.86 -18.78 7.42
N PRO A 227 -12.54 -18.22 6.24
CA PRO A 227 -11.15 -18.07 5.78
C PRO A 227 -10.28 -17.33 6.80
N VAL A 228 -9.06 -17.82 7.03
CA VAL A 228 -8.09 -17.18 7.94
C VAL A 228 -7.51 -15.93 7.31
N VAL A 229 -7.15 -16.01 6.03
CA VAL A 229 -6.51 -14.93 5.30
C VAL A 229 -7.54 -14.06 4.61
N LEU A 230 -7.62 -12.83 5.06
CA LEU A 230 -8.42 -11.77 4.43
C LEU A 230 -7.54 -10.87 3.58
N GLU A 231 -7.76 -10.86 2.28
CA GLU A 231 -7.16 -9.89 1.38
C GLU A 231 -8.09 -8.68 1.23
N HIS A 232 -7.55 -7.46 1.45
CA HIS A 232 -8.33 -6.24 1.34
C HIS A 232 -7.58 -5.10 0.65
N HIS A 233 -7.93 -4.85 -0.59
CA HIS A 233 -7.48 -3.70 -1.39
C HIS A 233 -8.57 -3.33 -2.40
N SER A 234 -8.33 -2.33 -3.25
CA SER A 234 -9.31 -1.85 -4.24
C SER A 234 -9.65 -2.88 -5.33
N GLY A 235 -8.82 -3.91 -5.50
CA GLY A 235 -8.95 -4.91 -6.57
C GLY A 235 -9.68 -6.20 -6.19
N VAL A 236 -10.16 -6.39 -4.94
CA VAL A 236 -10.78 -7.66 -4.53
C VAL A 236 -12.28 -7.68 -4.82
N ASP A 237 -12.75 -8.75 -5.48
CA ASP A 237 -14.17 -9.00 -5.74
C ASP A 237 -14.80 -9.86 -4.62
N PHE A 238 -15.84 -9.32 -3.96
CA PHE A 238 -16.58 -9.99 -2.89
C PHE A 238 -18.02 -10.38 -3.28
N ASP A 239 -18.44 -10.19 -4.54
CA ASP A 239 -19.85 -10.30 -4.92
C ASP A 239 -20.32 -11.68 -5.37
N ALA A 240 -19.46 -12.70 -5.43
CA ALA A 240 -19.82 -14.04 -5.93
C ALA A 240 -19.98 -15.11 -4.81
N GLY A 241 -21.23 -15.33 -4.38
CA GLY A 241 -21.62 -16.48 -3.53
C GLY A 241 -21.62 -16.24 -2.02
N GLY A 242 -22.33 -17.11 -1.25
CA GLY A 242 -22.62 -16.93 0.18
C GLY A 242 -21.38 -16.80 1.12
N ALA A 243 -20.33 -17.59 0.89
CA ALA A 243 -19.06 -17.46 1.65
C ALA A 243 -18.37 -16.10 1.38
N ARG A 244 -18.58 -15.52 0.22
CA ARG A 244 -18.01 -14.23 -0.18
C ARG A 244 -18.76 -13.03 0.41
N ARG A 245 -20.06 -13.17 0.77
CA ARG A 245 -20.78 -12.12 1.51
C ARG A 245 -20.15 -11.88 2.88
N TRP A 246 -19.74 -12.95 3.56
CA TRP A 246 -18.99 -12.81 4.81
C TRP A 246 -17.62 -12.15 4.58
N ALA A 247 -16.87 -12.57 3.55
CA ALA A 247 -15.57 -11.98 3.22
C ALA A 247 -15.68 -10.47 2.95
N ARG A 248 -16.77 -10.00 2.31
CA ARG A 248 -17.06 -8.59 2.13
C ARG A 248 -17.25 -7.85 3.45
N LEU A 249 -18.10 -8.37 4.33
CA LEU A 249 -18.35 -7.76 5.64
C LEU A 249 -17.07 -7.73 6.48
N ALA A 250 -16.29 -8.83 6.47
CA ALA A 250 -15.02 -8.92 7.16
C ALA A 250 -13.96 -7.97 6.56
N ALA A 251 -13.96 -7.73 5.25
CA ALA A 251 -13.06 -6.78 4.62
C ALA A 251 -13.36 -5.33 5.02
N GLU A 252 -14.61 -4.99 5.23
CA GLU A 252 -15.01 -3.65 5.63
C GLU A 252 -14.53 -3.30 7.05
N ASN A 253 -14.48 -4.27 7.97
CA ASN A 253 -14.07 -4.08 9.37
C ASN A 253 -12.85 -4.89 9.82
N TRP A 254 -12.21 -5.63 8.93
CA TRP A 254 -11.05 -6.48 9.21
C TRP A 254 -11.27 -7.55 10.29
N ASP A 255 -12.42 -8.18 10.26
CA ASP A 255 -12.75 -9.27 11.19
C ASP A 255 -12.13 -10.61 10.73
N ALA A 256 -10.81 -10.66 10.66
CA ALA A 256 -10.02 -11.84 10.33
C ALA A 256 -8.73 -11.89 11.16
N PRO A 257 -8.16 -13.07 11.41
CA PRO A 257 -6.92 -13.20 12.20
C PRO A 257 -5.66 -12.85 11.40
N PHE A 258 -5.69 -12.93 10.06
CA PHE A 258 -4.59 -12.60 9.20
C PHE A 258 -5.07 -11.76 8.02
N ILE A 259 -4.60 -10.52 7.93
CA ILE A 259 -5.04 -9.54 6.96
C ILE A 259 -3.87 -9.17 6.05
N VAL A 260 -4.09 -9.19 4.73
CA VAL A 260 -3.15 -8.69 3.72
C VAL A 260 -3.77 -7.49 3.04
N THR A 261 -3.08 -6.35 3.09
CA THR A 261 -3.62 -5.08 2.61
C THR A 261 -2.52 -4.20 2.00
N THR A 262 -2.89 -3.01 1.54
CA THR A 262 -1.93 -2.02 1.03
C THR A 262 -1.64 -0.92 2.06
N PHE A 263 -0.47 -0.26 1.94
CA PHE A 263 -0.17 0.95 2.72
C PHE A 263 -1.26 2.00 2.58
N VAL A 264 -1.78 2.17 1.36
CA VAL A 264 -2.86 3.12 1.07
C VAL A 264 -4.08 2.83 1.94
N ARG A 265 -4.55 1.57 1.95
CA ARG A 265 -5.72 1.19 2.76
C ARG A 265 -5.49 1.34 4.25
N LEU A 266 -4.31 0.96 4.74
CA LEU A 266 -3.97 1.06 6.15
C LEU A 266 -3.94 2.53 6.61
N PHE A 267 -3.12 3.36 5.97
CA PHE A 267 -2.86 4.72 6.44
C PHE A 267 -3.96 5.71 6.06
N GLU A 268 -4.58 5.59 4.89
CA GLU A 268 -5.74 6.41 4.56
C GLU A 268 -6.94 6.11 5.46
N SER A 269 -7.15 4.84 5.86
CA SER A 269 -8.14 4.52 6.88
C SER A 269 -7.81 5.17 8.22
N LEU A 270 -6.53 5.13 8.63
CA LEU A 270 -6.08 5.68 9.92
C LEU A 270 -6.40 7.18 10.05
N TYR A 271 -6.28 7.92 8.95
CA TYR A 271 -6.52 9.37 8.92
C TYR A 271 -7.83 9.78 8.24
N ALA A 272 -8.68 8.83 7.87
CA ALA A 272 -10.02 9.10 7.38
C ALA A 272 -10.91 9.72 8.47
N ARG A 273 -12.04 10.30 8.03
CA ARG A 273 -13.07 10.84 8.91
C ARG A 273 -14.46 10.24 8.72
N LYS A 274 -14.71 9.66 7.51
CA LYS A 274 -16.03 9.11 7.17
C LYS A 274 -16.23 7.71 7.76
N PRO A 275 -17.44 7.39 8.29
CA PRO A 275 -17.75 6.13 8.93
C PRO A 275 -17.27 4.89 8.16
N ALA A 276 -17.67 4.74 6.89
CA ALA A 276 -17.31 3.59 6.06
C ALA A 276 -15.78 3.38 5.91
N ALA A 277 -14.99 4.46 5.92
CA ALA A 277 -13.55 4.37 5.76
C ALA A 277 -12.81 3.97 7.05
N VAL A 278 -13.40 4.27 8.21
CA VAL A 278 -12.75 4.07 9.52
C VAL A 278 -13.16 2.78 10.24
N ARG A 279 -14.18 2.04 9.79
CA ARG A 279 -14.76 0.87 10.46
C ARG A 279 -13.76 -0.18 10.94
N ARG A 280 -12.56 -0.21 10.37
CA ARG A 280 -11.51 -1.20 10.64
C ARG A 280 -10.47 -0.77 11.66
N LEU A 281 -10.42 0.53 12.05
CA LEU A 281 -9.29 1.06 12.82
C LEU A 281 -9.18 0.48 14.23
N HIS A 282 -10.30 0.23 14.91
CA HIS A 282 -10.30 -0.37 16.23
C HIS A 282 -9.65 -1.76 16.24
N ARG A 283 -9.59 -2.43 15.07
CA ARG A 283 -8.94 -3.73 14.89
C ARG A 283 -7.41 -3.63 14.83
N LEU A 284 -6.84 -2.43 14.76
CA LEU A 284 -5.39 -2.25 14.89
C LEU A 284 -4.89 -2.48 16.31
N ALA A 285 -5.72 -2.18 17.33
CA ALA A 285 -5.36 -2.44 18.72
C ALA A 285 -5.07 -3.94 18.94
N ASP A 286 -4.05 -4.22 19.75
CA ASP A 286 -3.57 -5.57 20.06
C ASP A 286 -3.27 -6.42 18.82
N SER A 287 -2.64 -5.82 17.80
CA SER A 287 -2.23 -6.51 16.57
C SER A 287 -0.72 -6.51 16.37
N VAL A 288 -0.25 -7.40 15.47
CA VAL A 288 1.08 -7.32 14.88
C VAL A 288 0.95 -6.73 13.48
N ILE A 289 1.51 -5.56 13.24
CA ILE A 289 1.51 -4.89 11.94
C ILE A 289 2.85 -5.10 11.28
N VAL A 290 2.86 -5.81 10.15
CA VAL A 290 4.02 -6.01 9.28
C VAL A 290 3.92 -5.02 8.12
N LEU A 291 4.88 -4.11 8.00
CA LEU A 291 5.02 -3.21 6.88
C LEU A 291 6.14 -3.73 5.98
N ASP A 292 5.81 -4.31 4.84
CA ASP A 292 6.80 -4.83 3.90
C ASP A 292 7.13 -3.80 2.82
N GLU A 293 8.39 -3.71 2.44
CA GLU A 293 8.96 -2.71 1.53
C GLU A 293 8.72 -1.26 2.02
N VAL A 294 9.04 -0.98 3.31
CA VAL A 294 8.75 0.31 3.98
C VAL A 294 9.43 1.52 3.34
N GLN A 295 10.45 1.34 2.50
CA GLN A 295 11.08 2.43 1.74
C GLN A 295 10.12 3.04 0.71
N ALA A 296 9.05 2.34 0.35
CA ALA A 296 8.02 2.86 -0.56
C ALA A 296 7.01 3.80 0.12
N LEU A 297 7.14 4.07 1.42
CA LEU A 297 6.29 5.06 2.10
C LEU A 297 6.57 6.46 1.53
N PRO A 298 5.52 7.24 1.17
CA PRO A 298 5.72 8.56 0.58
C PRO A 298 6.40 9.51 1.57
N PRO A 299 7.55 10.13 1.20
CA PRO A 299 8.28 11.02 2.10
C PRO A 299 7.42 12.15 2.67
N ALA A 300 6.51 12.70 1.87
CA ALA A 300 5.60 13.76 2.28
C ALA A 300 4.72 13.38 3.49
N MET A 301 4.39 12.09 3.65
CA MET A 301 3.51 11.57 4.70
C MET A 301 4.25 10.87 5.84
N LEU A 302 5.58 10.82 5.82
CA LEU A 302 6.36 10.09 6.84
C LEU A 302 6.07 10.59 8.25
N MET A 303 6.00 11.91 8.46
CA MET A 303 5.79 12.46 9.81
C MET A 303 4.50 11.96 10.47
N PRO A 304 3.30 12.10 9.87
CA PRO A 304 2.08 11.57 10.48
C PRO A 304 2.04 10.03 10.51
N ILE A 305 2.62 9.33 9.54
CA ILE A 305 2.67 7.86 9.53
C ILE A 305 3.49 7.34 10.71
N LEU A 306 4.72 7.83 10.88
CA LEU A 306 5.61 7.38 11.95
C LEU A 306 5.04 7.73 13.33
N ASP A 307 4.46 8.92 13.50
CA ASP A 307 3.81 9.28 14.76
C ASP A 307 2.60 8.40 15.05
N GLY A 308 1.78 8.10 14.05
CA GLY A 308 0.67 7.16 14.21
C GLY A 308 1.12 5.77 14.64
N LEU A 309 2.18 5.24 14.04
CA LEU A 309 2.78 3.94 14.43
C LEU A 309 3.34 4.00 15.85
N ARG A 310 4.04 5.08 16.22
CA ARG A 310 4.55 5.31 17.58
C ARG A 310 3.42 5.23 18.61
N LEU A 311 2.34 5.98 18.38
CA LEU A 311 1.18 6.01 19.29
C LEU A 311 0.54 4.62 19.41
N LEU A 312 0.35 3.91 18.31
CA LEU A 312 -0.21 2.55 18.31
C LEU A 312 0.65 1.57 19.11
N VAL A 313 1.96 1.66 19.00
CA VAL A 313 2.90 0.81 19.77
C VAL A 313 2.89 1.16 21.26
N GLN A 314 2.98 2.45 21.59
CA GLN A 314 3.13 2.88 22.97
C GLN A 314 1.85 2.80 23.80
N HIS A 315 0.66 2.95 23.18
CA HIS A 315 -0.60 3.14 23.91
C HIS A 315 -1.73 2.17 23.54
N PHE A 316 -1.60 1.41 22.43
CA PHE A 316 -2.71 0.57 21.92
C PHE A 316 -2.30 -0.89 21.67
N GLY A 317 -1.26 -1.34 22.36
CA GLY A 317 -0.86 -2.74 22.35
C GLY A 317 -0.39 -3.28 20.99
N VAL A 318 0.07 -2.45 20.06
CA VAL A 318 0.52 -2.86 18.75
C VAL A 318 2.00 -3.25 18.77
N THR A 319 2.38 -4.27 18.01
CA THR A 319 3.76 -4.53 17.61
C THR A 319 3.93 -4.20 16.15
N VAL A 320 4.98 -3.48 15.77
CA VAL A 320 5.29 -3.10 14.39
C VAL A 320 6.56 -3.80 13.93
N LEU A 321 6.51 -4.47 12.79
CA LEU A 321 7.66 -5.04 12.08
C LEU A 321 7.87 -4.29 10.77
N LEU A 322 9.01 -3.60 10.65
CA LEU A 322 9.43 -2.88 9.45
C LEU A 322 10.33 -3.76 8.60
N CYS A 323 9.87 -4.17 7.41
CA CYS A 323 10.62 -5.02 6.49
C CYS A 323 11.10 -4.22 5.28
N SER A 324 12.38 -4.37 4.92
CA SER A 324 12.96 -3.74 3.73
C SER A 324 14.28 -4.41 3.32
N ALA A 325 14.62 -4.31 2.04
CA ALA A 325 15.99 -4.58 1.57
C ALA A 325 16.90 -3.35 1.77
N THR A 326 16.31 -2.16 1.75
CA THR A 326 16.95 -0.86 1.88
C THR A 326 16.33 -0.11 3.04
N GLN A 327 16.60 -0.58 4.28
CA GLN A 327 15.94 -0.09 5.49
C GLN A 327 16.12 1.42 5.67
N PRO A 328 15.03 2.24 5.64
CA PRO A 328 15.11 3.66 5.89
C PRO A 328 15.52 3.99 7.33
N ASP A 329 16.27 5.07 7.51
CA ASP A 329 16.66 5.59 8.83
C ASP A 329 15.54 6.49 9.40
N PHE A 330 14.38 5.89 9.73
CA PHE A 330 13.27 6.62 10.35
C PHE A 330 13.61 7.22 11.71
N TRP A 331 14.67 6.73 12.37
CA TRP A 331 15.16 7.25 13.65
C TRP A 331 15.84 8.62 13.52
N ALA A 332 16.20 9.03 12.32
CA ALA A 332 16.60 10.42 12.04
C ALA A 332 15.42 11.41 12.09
N LEU A 333 14.17 10.93 12.10
CA LEU A 333 12.96 11.76 12.14
C LEU A 333 12.38 11.80 13.55
N SER A 334 11.87 12.98 13.95
CA SER A 334 11.43 13.26 15.32
C SER A 334 10.42 12.26 15.92
N PRO A 335 9.44 11.69 15.18
CA PRO A 335 8.52 10.72 15.78
C PRO A 335 9.19 9.44 16.31
N PHE A 336 10.29 9.03 15.69
CA PHE A 336 11.02 7.80 16.05
C PHE A 336 12.35 8.06 16.78
N ALA A 337 12.83 9.30 16.87
CA ALA A 337 14.16 9.64 17.38
C ALA A 337 14.49 9.07 18.77
N HIS A 338 13.46 8.87 19.62
CA HIS A 338 13.63 8.36 20.98
C HIS A 338 13.08 6.96 21.19
N LEU A 339 12.72 6.25 20.10
CA LEU A 339 12.20 4.88 20.19
C LEU A 339 13.33 3.87 20.08
N GLU A 340 13.22 2.82 20.87
CA GLU A 340 14.08 1.63 20.68
C GLU A 340 13.49 0.74 19.58
N ALA A 341 14.36 0.15 18.77
CA ALA A 341 14.01 -0.86 17.81
C ALA A 341 14.85 -2.12 18.01
N THR A 342 14.24 -3.26 17.75
CA THR A 342 14.92 -4.55 17.77
C THR A 342 15.23 -4.99 16.34
N ASP A 343 16.50 -5.12 16.01
CA ASP A 343 16.92 -5.73 14.74
C ASP A 343 16.78 -7.25 14.80
N LEU A 344 16.06 -7.83 13.84
CA LEU A 344 15.91 -9.28 13.71
C LEU A 344 17.15 -9.95 13.09
N ILE A 345 17.96 -9.18 12.37
CA ILE A 345 19.25 -9.60 11.84
C ILE A 345 20.33 -8.71 12.47
N THR A 346 21.13 -9.27 13.35
CA THR A 346 22.14 -8.53 14.11
C THR A 346 23.42 -8.27 13.31
N ASP A 347 23.72 -9.10 12.32
CA ASP A 347 24.91 -8.96 11.45
C ASP A 347 24.48 -8.83 9.98
N LEU A 348 23.81 -7.72 9.68
CA LEU A 348 23.33 -7.41 8.34
C LEU A 348 24.47 -7.36 7.30
N PRO A 349 25.66 -6.76 7.56
CA PRO A 349 26.74 -6.75 6.59
C PRO A 349 27.22 -8.16 6.20
N ALA A 350 27.34 -9.10 7.14
CA ALA A 350 27.72 -10.47 6.83
C ALA A 350 26.64 -11.21 6.03
N VAL A 351 25.35 -10.95 6.32
CA VAL A 351 24.25 -11.50 5.54
C VAL A 351 24.25 -10.92 4.11
N ALA A 352 24.43 -9.61 3.97
CA ALA A 352 24.48 -8.93 2.68
C ALA A 352 25.66 -9.46 1.82
N SER A 353 26.84 -9.59 2.40
CA SER A 353 28.02 -10.13 1.71
C SER A 353 27.78 -11.55 1.17
N ARG A 354 27.13 -12.42 1.96
CA ARG A 354 26.79 -13.80 1.53
C ARG A 354 25.70 -13.86 0.47
N LEU A 355 24.86 -12.84 0.38
CA LEU A 355 23.80 -12.71 -0.62
C LEU A 355 24.24 -11.91 -1.84
N ARG A 356 25.49 -11.45 -1.89
CA ARG A 356 26.02 -10.72 -3.04
C ARG A 356 26.03 -11.63 -4.26
N ARG A 357 25.26 -11.23 -5.28
CA ARG A 357 25.03 -12.01 -6.50
C ARG A 357 25.23 -11.20 -7.76
N VAL A 358 25.58 -9.92 -7.63
CA VAL A 358 25.74 -9.00 -8.76
C VAL A 358 27.01 -8.19 -8.64
N SER A 359 27.49 -7.72 -9.78
CA SER A 359 28.50 -6.67 -9.91
C SER A 359 27.89 -5.46 -10.56
N PHE A 360 28.32 -4.28 -10.15
CA PHE A 360 27.82 -3.00 -10.66
C PHE A 360 28.83 -2.36 -11.62
N GLU A 361 28.31 -1.81 -12.70
CA GLU A 361 29.03 -1.03 -13.70
C GLU A 361 28.34 0.30 -13.89
N TRP A 362 29.09 1.41 -13.95
CA TRP A 362 28.54 2.76 -14.12
C TRP A 362 28.86 3.29 -15.51
N GLN A 363 27.85 3.77 -16.22
CA GLN A 363 27.94 4.41 -17.54
C GLN A 363 27.32 5.82 -17.44
N LEU A 364 28.03 6.75 -16.80
CA LEU A 364 27.59 8.12 -16.57
C LEU A 364 28.36 9.13 -17.43
N ASP A 365 29.65 8.90 -17.67
CA ASP A 365 30.53 9.74 -18.47
C ASP A 365 31.54 8.87 -19.22
N PRO A 366 31.54 8.89 -20.58
CA PRO A 366 30.57 9.59 -21.42
C PRO A 366 29.16 9.02 -21.30
N SER A 367 28.16 9.89 -21.31
CA SER A 367 26.75 9.50 -21.23
C SER A 367 26.33 8.74 -22.50
N PRO A 368 25.79 7.50 -22.39
CA PRO A 368 25.24 6.79 -23.52
C PRO A 368 23.96 7.45 -24.03
N THR A 369 23.44 7.00 -25.16
CA THR A 369 22.05 7.27 -25.59
C THR A 369 21.14 6.07 -25.27
N LEU A 370 19.83 6.24 -25.25
CA LEU A 370 18.87 5.15 -25.09
C LEU A 370 19.02 4.12 -26.22
N ALA A 371 19.27 4.57 -27.44
CA ALA A 371 19.59 3.68 -28.58
C ALA A 371 20.88 2.89 -28.35
N GLY A 372 21.91 3.52 -27.78
CA GLY A 372 23.16 2.84 -27.43
C GLY A 372 22.96 1.77 -26.35
N ILE A 373 22.14 2.04 -25.32
CA ILE A 373 21.77 1.05 -24.30
C ILE A 373 20.95 -0.11 -24.92
N ALA A 374 20.00 0.21 -25.79
CA ALA A 374 19.21 -0.81 -26.50
C ALA A 374 20.11 -1.75 -27.32
N ALA A 375 21.10 -1.21 -28.04
CA ALA A 375 22.06 -2.00 -28.82
C ALA A 375 22.95 -2.88 -27.92
N GLN A 376 23.46 -2.36 -26.80
CA GLN A 376 24.24 -3.14 -25.82
C GLN A 376 23.43 -4.30 -25.26
N ALA A 377 22.16 -4.06 -24.87
CA ALA A 377 21.27 -5.10 -24.37
C ALA A 377 20.96 -6.16 -25.43
N ALA A 378 20.69 -5.75 -26.67
CA ALA A 378 20.41 -6.65 -27.79
C ALA A 378 21.61 -7.58 -28.10
N ALA A 379 22.83 -7.07 -28.03
CA ALA A 379 24.04 -7.85 -28.23
C ALA A 379 24.23 -9.01 -27.23
N LEU A 380 23.59 -8.91 -26.05
CA LEU A 380 23.62 -9.94 -25.01
C LEU A 380 22.56 -11.06 -25.23
N GLY A 381 21.54 -10.80 -26.03
CA GLY A 381 20.45 -11.74 -26.32
C GLY A 381 19.49 -12.02 -25.15
N CYS A 382 19.92 -11.83 -23.90
CA CYS A 382 19.10 -11.98 -22.71
C CYS A 382 19.45 -10.87 -21.71
N ALA A 383 18.62 -9.81 -21.66
CA ALA A 383 18.83 -8.66 -20.79
C ALA A 383 17.52 -7.94 -20.46
N MET A 384 17.52 -7.27 -19.32
CA MET A 384 16.43 -6.37 -18.92
C MET A 384 16.95 -4.93 -18.87
N VAL A 385 16.15 -4.00 -19.42
CA VAL A 385 16.41 -2.55 -19.33
C VAL A 385 15.29 -1.92 -18.51
N VAL A 386 15.64 -1.25 -17.41
CA VAL A 386 14.68 -0.53 -16.55
C VAL A 386 14.95 0.97 -16.67
N VAL A 387 13.94 1.71 -17.11
CA VAL A 387 14.00 3.16 -17.32
C VAL A 387 13.02 3.90 -16.41
N ASN A 388 13.14 5.23 -16.33
CA ASN A 388 12.38 6.04 -15.39
C ASN A 388 11.03 6.52 -15.93
N THR A 389 10.83 6.52 -17.26
CA THR A 389 9.59 7.01 -17.88
C THR A 389 9.05 6.02 -18.91
N THR A 390 7.74 6.08 -19.16
CA THR A 390 7.08 5.27 -20.20
C THR A 390 7.57 5.64 -21.59
N ALA A 391 7.92 6.92 -21.81
CA ALA A 391 8.46 7.40 -23.09
C ALA A 391 9.84 6.80 -23.37
N ASP A 392 10.74 6.76 -22.38
CA ASP A 392 12.05 6.13 -22.54
C ASP A 392 11.92 4.63 -22.80
N ALA A 393 10.95 3.96 -22.12
CA ALA A 393 10.67 2.55 -22.37
C ALA A 393 10.21 2.30 -23.81
N GLN A 394 9.35 3.14 -24.35
CA GLN A 394 8.92 3.08 -25.75
C GLN A 394 10.08 3.33 -26.72
N THR A 395 10.97 4.29 -26.41
CA THR A 395 12.16 4.58 -27.22
C THR A 395 13.08 3.37 -27.31
N VAL A 396 13.41 2.72 -26.19
CA VAL A 396 14.24 1.51 -26.15
C VAL A 396 13.55 0.36 -26.92
N PHE A 397 12.25 0.16 -26.71
CA PHE A 397 11.49 -0.89 -27.35
C PHE A 397 11.42 -0.71 -28.88
N ALA A 398 11.24 0.52 -29.35
CA ALA A 398 11.21 0.84 -30.77
C ALA A 398 12.54 0.48 -31.49
N GLN A 399 13.68 0.67 -30.83
CA GLN A 399 14.98 0.25 -31.38
C GLN A 399 15.05 -1.26 -31.61
N TRP A 400 14.48 -2.06 -30.72
CA TRP A 400 14.46 -3.52 -30.87
C TRP A 400 13.47 -3.99 -31.93
N ARG A 401 12.34 -3.29 -32.13
CA ARG A 401 11.36 -3.61 -33.19
C ARG A 401 11.93 -3.39 -34.59
N HIS A 402 12.77 -2.37 -34.77
CA HIS A 402 13.39 -2.06 -36.07
C HIS A 402 14.50 -3.04 -36.46
N THR A 403 15.01 -3.82 -35.53
CA THR A 403 16.09 -4.80 -35.79
C THR A 403 15.60 -6.23 -36.01
N GLY A 404 14.30 -6.51 -35.83
CA GLY A 404 13.69 -7.84 -35.96
C GLY A 404 12.49 -7.84 -36.91
N ASP A 405 12.40 -8.79 -37.81
CA ASP A 405 11.27 -8.95 -38.74
C ASP A 405 9.93 -9.18 -38.00
N GLU A 406 8.88 -8.53 -38.45
CA GLU A 406 7.57 -8.36 -37.83
C GLU A 406 6.69 -9.63 -37.79
N CYS A 407 7.18 -10.83 -38.10
CA CYS A 407 6.28 -11.85 -38.66
C CYS A 407 5.84 -13.00 -37.73
N ASP A 408 6.35 -13.20 -36.50
CA ASP A 408 5.85 -14.31 -35.69
C ASP A 408 6.00 -14.07 -34.19
N THR A 409 4.88 -14.17 -33.44
CA THR A 409 4.88 -14.09 -31.95
C THR A 409 5.77 -15.17 -31.32
N ALA A 410 5.96 -16.32 -31.99
CA ALA A 410 6.87 -17.39 -31.54
C ALA A 410 8.35 -16.99 -31.63
N GLN A 411 8.70 -16.07 -32.51
CA GLN A 411 10.07 -15.56 -32.72
C GLN A 411 10.34 -14.24 -32.02
N ARG A 412 9.31 -13.64 -31.38
CA ARG A 412 9.43 -12.36 -30.68
C ARG A 412 10.43 -12.46 -29.53
N VAL A 413 11.50 -11.66 -29.58
CA VAL A 413 12.56 -11.60 -28.57
C VAL A 413 12.37 -10.41 -27.63
N ALA A 414 11.75 -9.32 -28.10
CA ALA A 414 11.61 -8.05 -27.39
C ALA A 414 10.24 -7.87 -26.75
N TRP A 415 10.24 -7.44 -25.49
CA TRP A 415 9.03 -7.24 -24.65
C TRP A 415 9.06 -5.87 -23.98
N HIS A 416 7.89 -5.27 -23.85
CA HIS A 416 7.70 -4.00 -23.15
C HIS A 416 6.76 -4.19 -21.96
N LEU A 417 7.02 -3.45 -20.86
CA LEU A 417 6.18 -3.47 -19.67
C LEU A 417 6.08 -2.07 -19.05
N SER A 418 4.89 -1.49 -19.06
CA SER A 418 4.66 -0.16 -18.47
C SER A 418 3.24 0.02 -17.93
N THR A 419 2.99 1.14 -17.25
CA THR A 419 1.65 1.54 -16.78
C THR A 419 0.66 1.87 -17.89
N ARG A 420 1.11 1.92 -19.17
CA ARG A 420 0.22 2.04 -20.33
C ARG A 420 -0.55 0.77 -20.65
N MET A 421 -0.10 -0.34 -20.13
CA MET A 421 -0.74 -1.65 -20.26
C MET A 421 -1.67 -1.90 -19.08
N CYS A 422 -2.84 -2.47 -19.30
CA CYS A 422 -3.71 -2.90 -18.22
C CYS A 422 -3.11 -4.10 -17.45
N PRO A 423 -3.55 -4.37 -16.20
CA PRO A 423 -3.02 -5.46 -15.39
C PRO A 423 -3.05 -6.83 -16.08
N ASP A 424 -4.11 -7.14 -16.81
CA ASP A 424 -4.23 -8.39 -17.54
C ASP A 424 -3.15 -8.53 -18.61
N HIS A 425 -2.96 -7.50 -19.45
CA HIS A 425 -1.92 -7.48 -20.46
C HIS A 425 -0.52 -7.66 -19.84
N ARG A 426 -0.24 -6.95 -18.71
CA ARG A 426 1.04 -7.11 -18.01
C ARG A 426 1.26 -8.52 -17.48
N ARG A 427 0.21 -9.19 -16.94
CA ARG A 427 0.29 -10.59 -16.50
C ARG A 427 0.66 -11.54 -17.65
N ARG A 428 0.04 -11.37 -18.81
CA ARG A 428 0.33 -12.17 -20.01
C ARG A 428 1.78 -11.98 -20.49
N VAL A 429 2.27 -10.75 -20.56
CA VAL A 429 3.66 -10.46 -20.92
C VAL A 429 4.63 -11.10 -19.93
N LEU A 430 4.39 -10.95 -18.61
CA LEU A 430 5.26 -11.53 -17.60
C LEU A 430 5.25 -13.05 -17.60
N ALA A 431 4.12 -13.68 -17.87
CA ALA A 431 4.02 -15.15 -17.99
C ALA A 431 4.87 -15.65 -19.17
N GLU A 432 4.81 -14.98 -20.31
CA GLU A 432 5.58 -15.35 -21.49
C GLU A 432 7.09 -15.10 -21.31
N VAL A 433 7.46 -13.96 -20.72
CA VAL A 433 8.87 -13.67 -20.37
C VAL A 433 9.43 -14.75 -19.45
N ARG A 434 8.70 -15.16 -18.40
CA ARG A 434 9.12 -16.26 -17.51
C ARG A 434 9.30 -17.56 -18.24
N ARG A 435 8.31 -17.96 -19.03
CA ARG A 435 8.37 -19.20 -19.83
C ARG A 435 9.62 -19.25 -20.72
N ARG A 436 9.97 -18.13 -21.35
CA ARG A 436 11.17 -18.03 -22.21
C ARG A 436 12.46 -18.09 -21.40
N LEU A 437 12.53 -17.36 -20.27
CA LEU A 437 13.69 -17.41 -19.37
C LEU A 437 13.92 -18.82 -18.81
N ASP A 438 12.86 -19.52 -18.41
CA ASP A 438 12.93 -20.90 -17.92
C ASP A 438 13.36 -21.89 -19.02
N ALA A 439 13.02 -21.61 -20.26
CA ALA A 439 13.44 -22.37 -21.43
C ALA A 439 14.84 -21.99 -21.96
N GLY A 440 15.51 -21.01 -21.37
CA GLY A 440 16.82 -20.52 -21.84
C GLY A 440 16.78 -19.83 -23.21
N LEU A 441 15.62 -19.34 -23.62
CA LEU A 441 15.42 -18.63 -24.88
C LEU A 441 15.84 -17.16 -24.78
N PRO A 442 16.25 -16.51 -25.88
CA PRO A 442 16.54 -15.08 -25.89
C PRO A 442 15.36 -14.24 -25.44
N VAL A 443 15.62 -13.25 -24.55
CA VAL A 443 14.60 -12.32 -24.02
C VAL A 443 15.21 -10.93 -23.82
N LEU A 444 14.65 -9.94 -24.48
CA LEU A 444 14.91 -8.53 -24.21
C LEU A 444 13.67 -7.92 -23.61
N LEU A 445 13.74 -7.48 -22.35
CA LEU A 445 12.62 -6.83 -21.65
C LEU A 445 12.97 -5.40 -21.35
N VAL A 446 12.18 -4.43 -21.82
CA VAL A 446 12.23 -3.08 -21.29
C VAL A 446 11.04 -2.82 -20.37
N SER A 447 11.30 -2.21 -19.22
CA SER A 447 10.26 -1.89 -18.24
C SER A 447 10.50 -0.52 -17.59
N THR A 448 9.42 0.04 -17.04
CA THR A 448 9.53 1.10 -16.03
C THR A 448 9.72 0.47 -14.64
N GLN A 449 9.63 1.28 -13.57
CA GLN A 449 9.76 0.84 -12.16
C GLN A 449 8.79 -0.29 -11.76
N LEU A 450 7.78 -0.60 -12.56
CA LEU A 450 6.83 -1.70 -12.29
C LEU A 450 7.49 -3.05 -12.01
N ILE A 451 8.70 -3.26 -12.55
CA ILE A 451 9.44 -4.51 -12.41
C ILE A 451 10.17 -4.63 -11.07
N GLU A 452 10.38 -3.50 -10.39
CA GLU A 452 11.19 -3.44 -9.18
C GLU A 452 10.54 -4.17 -8.00
N ALA A 453 9.22 -4.14 -7.93
CA ALA A 453 8.47 -4.72 -6.81
C ALA A 453 7.43 -5.77 -7.28
N GLY A 454 7.33 -6.88 -6.55
CA GLY A 454 6.29 -7.90 -6.77
C GLY A 454 6.43 -8.78 -8.01
N VAL A 455 7.48 -8.63 -8.82
CA VAL A 455 7.68 -9.44 -10.02
C VAL A 455 8.80 -10.45 -9.79
N ASP A 456 8.50 -11.73 -10.03
CA ASP A 456 9.45 -12.82 -9.88
C ASP A 456 10.05 -13.21 -11.25
N ILE A 457 11.15 -12.54 -11.61
CA ILE A 457 11.94 -12.80 -12.82
C ILE A 457 13.43 -12.74 -12.49
N ASP A 458 14.24 -13.47 -13.26
CA ASP A 458 15.68 -13.59 -13.05
C ASP A 458 16.43 -13.44 -14.39
N PHE A 459 17.16 -12.35 -14.54
CA PHE A 459 17.97 -12.05 -15.73
C PHE A 459 19.47 -12.16 -15.43
N PRO A 460 20.30 -12.53 -16.40
CA PRO A 460 21.76 -12.49 -16.22
C PRO A 460 22.31 -11.07 -16.17
N VAL A 461 21.69 -10.14 -16.90
CA VAL A 461 22.12 -8.74 -17.01
C VAL A 461 20.92 -7.79 -16.90
N VAL A 462 21.07 -6.78 -16.06
CA VAL A 462 20.08 -5.72 -15.90
C VAL A 462 20.74 -4.36 -16.15
N PHE A 463 20.18 -3.61 -17.07
CA PHE A 463 20.49 -2.19 -17.27
C PHE A 463 19.48 -1.37 -16.49
N ARG A 464 19.94 -0.42 -15.66
CA ARG A 464 19.05 0.46 -14.87
C ARG A 464 19.43 1.91 -15.09
N ALA A 465 18.50 2.70 -15.60
CA ALA A 465 18.67 4.16 -15.63
C ALA A 465 18.91 4.70 -14.22
N LEU A 466 19.75 5.72 -14.09
CA LEU A 466 20.07 6.34 -12.82
C LEU A 466 18.81 6.76 -12.06
N ALA A 467 18.69 6.31 -10.80
CA ALA A 467 17.49 6.39 -9.99
C ALA A 467 17.85 6.47 -8.49
N PRO A 468 16.87 6.62 -7.57
CA PRO A 468 17.09 6.46 -6.13
C PRO A 468 17.76 5.13 -5.78
N ALA A 469 18.57 5.09 -4.72
CA ALA A 469 19.36 3.92 -4.34
C ALA A 469 18.49 2.68 -4.09
N ASP A 470 17.32 2.84 -3.49
CA ASP A 470 16.35 1.76 -3.29
C ASP A 470 15.87 1.15 -4.62
N SER A 471 15.57 1.98 -5.61
CA SER A 471 15.22 1.54 -6.97
C SER A 471 16.36 0.81 -7.67
N LEU A 472 17.60 1.32 -7.54
CA LEU A 472 18.78 0.63 -8.09
C LEU A 472 18.95 -0.77 -7.49
N LEU A 473 18.84 -0.90 -6.18
CA LEU A 473 18.98 -2.18 -5.47
C LEU A 473 17.81 -3.14 -5.73
N GLN A 474 16.59 -2.63 -5.91
CA GLN A 474 15.45 -3.45 -6.30
C GLN A 474 15.59 -3.99 -7.72
N ALA A 475 16.05 -3.18 -8.68
CA ALA A 475 16.36 -3.62 -10.03
C ALA A 475 17.52 -4.63 -10.04
N ALA A 476 18.59 -4.38 -9.26
CA ALA A 476 19.68 -5.32 -9.06
C ALA A 476 19.22 -6.67 -8.50
N GLY A 477 18.20 -6.66 -7.65
CA GLY A 477 17.56 -7.87 -7.15
C GLY A 477 16.84 -8.72 -8.20
N ARG A 478 16.79 -8.30 -9.47
CA ARG A 478 16.30 -9.06 -10.64
C ARG A 478 17.44 -9.65 -11.46
N ALA A 479 18.71 -9.34 -11.12
CA ALA A 479 19.88 -9.93 -11.75
C ALA A 479 20.38 -11.09 -10.89
N ASN A 480 20.55 -12.28 -11.51
CA ASN A 480 21.00 -13.49 -10.82
C ASN A 480 20.27 -13.73 -9.47
N ARG A 481 18.97 -13.53 -9.49
CA ARG A 481 18.11 -13.52 -8.30
C ARG A 481 18.20 -14.81 -7.48
N GLU A 482 18.25 -15.95 -8.16
CA GLU A 482 18.32 -17.27 -7.53
C GLU A 482 19.75 -17.76 -7.32
N GLY A 483 20.76 -16.98 -7.73
CA GLY A 483 22.16 -17.34 -7.60
C GLY A 483 22.56 -18.54 -8.47
N ARG A 484 21.92 -18.71 -9.64
CA ARG A 484 22.14 -19.87 -10.51
C ARG A 484 23.27 -19.70 -11.51
N LEU A 485 23.73 -18.47 -11.72
CA LEU A 485 24.88 -18.22 -12.59
C LEU A 485 26.17 -18.73 -11.95
N ALA A 486 27.13 -19.20 -12.77
CA ALA A 486 28.46 -19.60 -12.30
C ALA A 486 29.27 -18.42 -11.72
N GLY A 487 28.90 -17.18 -12.06
CA GLY A 487 29.50 -15.94 -11.59
C GLY A 487 28.43 -14.94 -11.13
N LEU A 488 28.84 -13.70 -10.94
CA LEU A 488 27.94 -12.61 -10.59
C LEU A 488 27.10 -12.19 -11.80
N GLY A 489 25.84 -11.87 -11.57
CA GLY A 489 25.02 -11.13 -12.53
C GLY A 489 25.57 -9.72 -12.73
N ARG A 490 25.27 -9.08 -13.86
CA ARG A 490 25.72 -7.71 -14.15
C ARG A 490 24.59 -6.71 -13.99
N VAL A 491 24.87 -5.63 -13.31
CA VAL A 491 23.97 -4.48 -13.21
C VAL A 491 24.67 -3.26 -13.78
N VAL A 492 24.19 -2.75 -14.91
CA VAL A 492 24.72 -1.57 -15.57
C VAL A 492 23.84 -0.37 -15.22
N ILE A 493 24.38 0.55 -14.42
CA ILE A 493 23.70 1.80 -14.05
C ILE A 493 24.12 2.86 -15.07
N PHE A 494 23.15 3.46 -15.76
CA PHE A 494 23.43 4.41 -16.83
C PHE A 494 22.65 5.71 -16.69
N ALA A 495 23.23 6.82 -17.19
CA ALA A 495 22.54 8.09 -17.38
C ALA A 495 22.56 8.43 -18.88
N ALA A 496 21.49 8.11 -19.60
CA ALA A 496 21.43 8.41 -21.02
C ALA A 496 21.19 9.90 -21.27
N SER A 497 21.92 10.47 -22.24
CA SER A 497 21.88 11.90 -22.55
C SER A 497 20.54 12.38 -23.12
N ASP A 498 19.76 11.45 -23.69
CA ASP A 498 18.42 11.64 -24.26
C ASP A 498 17.30 11.08 -23.39
N ALA A 499 17.61 10.51 -22.19
CA ALA A 499 16.63 10.03 -21.24
C ALA A 499 16.03 11.15 -20.39
N ARG A 500 14.83 10.90 -19.87
CA ARG A 500 14.11 11.81 -19.00
C ARG A 500 14.22 11.38 -17.55
N GLN A 501 14.47 12.35 -16.67
CA GLN A 501 14.49 12.11 -15.24
C GLN A 501 13.27 12.75 -14.57
N PRO A 502 12.45 11.99 -13.83
CA PRO A 502 11.34 12.56 -13.07
C PRO A 502 11.84 13.63 -12.08
N PRO A 503 11.21 14.81 -12.00
CA PRO A 503 11.61 15.87 -11.04
C PRO A 503 11.62 15.39 -9.59
N SER A 504 10.71 14.47 -9.23
CA SER A 504 10.64 13.85 -7.90
C SER A 504 11.89 13.04 -7.53
N TYR A 505 12.69 12.60 -8.50
CA TYR A 505 13.91 11.83 -8.27
C TYR A 505 15.13 12.69 -7.93
N ARG A 506 15.09 14.01 -8.18
CA ARG A 506 16.27 14.87 -8.09
C ARG A 506 17.00 14.78 -6.75
N ALA A 507 16.27 14.91 -5.64
CA ALA A 507 16.86 14.84 -4.30
C ALA A 507 17.45 13.45 -4.02
N ALA A 508 16.70 12.39 -4.32
CA ALA A 508 17.12 11.02 -4.06
C ALA A 508 18.30 10.59 -4.95
N VAL A 509 18.34 11.01 -6.22
CA VAL A 509 19.47 10.76 -7.12
C VAL A 509 20.72 11.52 -6.66
N GLY A 510 20.59 12.76 -6.17
CA GLY A 510 21.70 13.48 -5.57
C GLY A 510 22.29 12.73 -4.38
N ALA A 511 21.46 12.25 -3.47
CA ALA A 511 21.87 11.41 -2.35
C ALA A 511 22.47 10.06 -2.82
N THR A 512 21.90 9.43 -3.87
CA THR A 512 22.44 8.19 -4.45
C THR A 512 23.86 8.37 -4.95
N LEU A 513 24.13 9.42 -5.73
CA LEU A 513 25.46 9.69 -6.25
C LEU A 513 26.45 10.01 -5.13
N LEU A 514 26.00 10.68 -4.07
CA LEU A 514 26.85 11.01 -2.91
C LEU A 514 27.27 9.76 -2.13
N HIS A 515 26.38 8.80 -1.91
CA HIS A 515 26.61 7.66 -1.01
C HIS A 515 26.92 6.36 -1.72
N PHE A 516 26.47 6.15 -2.95
CA PHE A 516 26.56 4.92 -3.72
C PHE A 516 27.12 5.10 -5.14
N GLY A 517 27.51 6.32 -5.52
CA GLY A 517 27.97 6.64 -6.87
C GLY A 517 29.30 5.98 -7.28
N PRO A 518 29.86 6.32 -8.44
CA PRO A 518 31.11 5.74 -8.92
C PRO A 518 32.21 5.78 -7.88
N GLY A 519 32.93 4.65 -7.75
CA GLY A 519 34.00 4.47 -6.75
C GLY A 519 33.50 4.03 -5.37
N ARG A 520 32.19 3.86 -5.19
CA ARG A 520 31.56 3.29 -3.98
C ARG A 520 30.88 1.96 -4.31
N ASP A 521 30.59 1.17 -3.28
CA ASP A 521 29.85 -0.09 -3.44
C ASP A 521 28.34 0.17 -3.32
N PRO A 522 27.54 0.00 -4.39
CA PRO A 522 26.09 0.16 -4.30
C PRO A 522 25.39 -0.83 -3.37
N ASP A 523 26.01 -1.99 -3.06
CA ASP A 523 25.53 -3.00 -2.11
C ASP A 523 25.94 -2.73 -0.66
N ASP A 524 26.59 -1.61 -0.36
CA ASP A 524 26.99 -1.27 1.00
C ASP A 524 25.79 -0.87 1.86
N VAL A 525 25.22 -1.85 2.54
CA VAL A 525 24.07 -1.63 3.45
C VAL A 525 24.41 -0.68 4.62
N THR A 526 25.70 -0.45 4.93
CA THR A 526 26.12 0.44 6.01
C THR A 526 26.01 1.92 5.62
N ALA A 527 25.96 2.22 4.33
CA ALA A 527 25.79 3.57 3.81
C ALA A 527 24.31 4.03 3.79
N LEU A 528 23.34 3.12 3.93
CA LEU A 528 21.91 3.43 3.88
C LEU A 528 21.46 4.50 4.90
N PRO A 529 21.88 4.48 6.18
CA PRO A 529 21.48 5.52 7.12
C PRO A 529 21.92 6.92 6.68
N ALA A 530 23.17 7.05 6.20
CA ALA A 530 23.68 8.33 5.71
C ALA A 530 22.94 8.81 4.45
N TYR A 531 22.63 7.88 3.54
CA TYR A 531 21.81 8.16 2.36
C TYR A 531 20.43 8.73 2.73
N TYR A 532 19.70 8.05 3.65
CA TYR A 532 18.36 8.49 4.03
C TYR A 532 18.37 9.82 4.78
N ARG A 533 19.37 10.08 5.63
CA ARG A 533 19.53 11.41 6.28
C ARG A 533 19.72 12.50 5.24
N SER A 534 20.65 12.31 4.30
CA SER A 534 20.85 13.27 3.20
C SER A 534 19.59 13.49 2.35
N LEU A 535 18.80 12.44 2.12
CA LEU A 535 17.53 12.52 1.42
C LEU A 535 16.49 13.32 2.22
N TYR A 536 16.33 13.04 3.52
CA TYR A 536 15.37 13.73 4.38
C TYR A 536 15.69 15.21 4.53
N ASP A 537 16.98 15.55 4.63
CA ASP A 537 17.45 16.94 4.66
C ASP A 537 17.15 17.63 3.32
N ALA A 538 17.46 17.00 2.18
CA ALA A 538 17.18 17.53 0.86
C ALA A 538 15.68 17.73 0.57
N LEU A 539 14.81 16.89 1.16
CA LEU A 539 13.35 16.99 1.09
C LEU A 539 12.76 17.94 2.15
N ASN A 540 13.58 18.44 3.06
CA ASN A 540 13.20 19.39 4.09
C ASN A 540 12.02 18.91 4.98
N LEU A 541 12.01 17.63 5.35
CA LEU A 541 10.90 17.00 6.08
C LEU A 541 10.66 17.58 7.48
N ALA A 542 11.66 18.22 8.06
CA ALA A 542 11.57 18.85 9.37
C ALA A 542 10.97 20.27 9.32
N ASP A 543 10.82 20.87 8.14
CA ASP A 543 10.29 22.24 7.99
C ASP A 543 8.83 22.31 8.47
N PRO A 544 8.46 23.26 9.34
CA PRO A 544 7.07 23.45 9.79
C PRO A 544 6.08 23.69 8.65
N GLY A 545 6.54 24.23 7.52
CA GLY A 545 5.75 24.45 6.31
C GLY A 545 5.57 23.18 5.45
N HIS A 546 6.29 22.10 5.74
CA HIS A 546 6.14 20.83 5.03
C HIS A 546 4.75 20.21 5.29
N VAL A 547 4.14 19.60 4.26
CA VAL A 547 2.77 19.07 4.36
C VAL A 547 2.61 18.08 5.52
N GLY A 548 3.56 17.17 5.72
CA GLY A 548 3.53 16.21 6.84
C GLY A 548 3.52 16.89 8.22
N GLN A 549 4.26 17.99 8.38
CA GLN A 549 4.27 18.79 9.62
C GLN A 549 2.95 19.53 9.83
N ARG A 550 2.36 20.09 8.77
CA ARG A 550 1.04 20.74 8.83
C ARG A 550 -0.06 19.75 9.22
N ILE A 551 -0.03 18.54 8.67
CA ILE A 551 -0.94 17.47 9.06
C ILE A 551 -0.75 17.12 10.56
N GLN A 552 0.48 17.01 11.02
CA GLN A 552 0.78 16.77 12.45
C GLN A 552 0.24 17.87 13.36
N GLN A 553 0.40 19.14 12.97
CA GLN A 553 -0.18 20.27 13.67
C GLN A 553 -1.73 20.25 13.68
N ALA A 554 -2.35 19.84 12.58
CA ALA A 554 -3.81 19.66 12.50
C ALA A 554 -4.28 18.55 13.44
N ARG A 555 -3.57 17.42 13.53
CA ARG A 555 -3.83 16.34 14.49
C ARG A 555 -3.77 16.81 15.94
N THR A 556 -2.75 17.58 16.31
CA THR A 556 -2.64 18.15 17.68
C THR A 556 -3.83 19.02 18.06
N ARG A 557 -4.49 19.65 17.08
CA ARG A 557 -5.70 20.46 17.28
C ARG A 557 -7.01 19.66 17.19
N TRP A 558 -6.92 18.36 16.90
CA TRP A 558 -8.07 17.48 16.62
C TRP A 558 -8.91 17.97 15.43
N ALA A 559 -8.23 18.46 14.42
CA ALA A 559 -8.83 18.95 13.18
C ALA A 559 -8.99 17.78 12.19
N PHE A 560 -9.90 16.85 12.50
CA PHE A 560 -10.08 15.58 11.79
C PHE A 560 -10.46 15.78 10.32
N GLU A 561 -11.30 16.75 10.01
CA GLU A 561 -11.71 17.05 8.65
C GLU A 561 -10.59 17.72 7.87
N THR A 562 -9.83 18.62 8.49
CA THR A 562 -8.65 19.23 7.92
C THR A 562 -7.57 18.18 7.59
N VAL A 563 -7.33 17.22 8.49
CA VAL A 563 -6.41 16.11 8.23
C VAL A 563 -6.84 15.29 7.01
N ALA A 564 -8.12 14.95 6.92
CA ALA A 564 -8.65 14.07 5.88
C ALA A 564 -8.91 14.75 4.52
N SER A 565 -9.17 16.06 4.51
CA SER A 565 -9.67 16.78 3.33
C SER A 565 -8.92 18.08 3.02
N GLY A 566 -7.92 18.42 3.84
CA GLY A 566 -7.17 19.67 3.76
C GLY A 566 -7.88 20.87 4.43
N PRO A 567 -7.17 21.98 4.64
CA PRO A 567 -7.71 23.20 5.22
C PRO A 567 -8.70 23.87 4.27
N VAL A 568 -9.67 24.60 4.85
CA VAL A 568 -10.58 25.46 4.10
C VAL A 568 -9.81 26.66 3.53
N ILE A 569 -9.88 26.87 2.21
CA ILE A 569 -9.24 27.99 1.50
C ILE A 569 -10.25 29.07 1.12
N ASP A 570 -11.54 28.73 1.04
CA ASP A 570 -12.62 29.66 0.83
C ASP A 570 -13.75 29.36 1.81
N ALA A 571 -13.90 30.21 2.80
CA ALA A 571 -14.92 30.06 3.83
C ALA A 571 -16.38 30.18 3.31
N THR A 572 -16.58 30.86 2.17
CA THR A 572 -17.91 31.08 1.61
C THR A 572 -18.42 29.83 0.87
N SER A 573 -17.55 29.20 0.08
CA SER A 573 -17.89 28.00 -0.69
C SER A 573 -17.55 26.70 0.02
N GLY A 574 -16.77 26.76 1.11
CA GLY A 574 -16.27 25.58 1.81
C GLY A 574 -15.20 24.78 1.04
N VAL A 575 -14.63 25.37 -0.01
CA VAL A 575 -13.58 24.74 -0.81
C VAL A 575 -12.33 24.50 0.05
N ARG A 576 -11.75 23.30 -0.05
CA ARG A 576 -10.58 22.86 0.70
C ARG A 576 -9.38 22.62 -0.19
N ASP A 577 -8.18 22.89 0.34
CA ASP A 577 -6.91 22.56 -0.32
C ASP A 577 -6.57 21.09 -0.08
N GLN A 578 -6.95 20.24 -1.01
CA GLN A 578 -6.71 18.79 -0.92
C GLN A 578 -5.22 18.42 -1.00
N THR A 579 -4.36 19.30 -1.51
CA THR A 579 -2.90 19.06 -1.54
C THR A 579 -2.27 19.08 -0.15
N GLN A 580 -2.99 19.64 0.84
CA GLN A 580 -2.60 19.66 2.26
C GLN A 580 -3.30 18.57 3.09
N ALA A 581 -4.07 17.69 2.47
CA ALA A 581 -4.72 16.56 3.11
C ALA A 581 -3.73 15.39 3.26
N PHE A 582 -4.03 14.48 4.20
CA PHE A 582 -3.34 13.20 4.24
C PHE A 582 -3.76 12.36 3.02
N ARG A 583 -2.82 12.13 2.12
CA ARG A 583 -3.00 11.30 0.91
C ARG A 583 -1.78 10.43 0.70
N MET A 584 -1.98 9.13 0.56
CA MET A 584 -0.90 8.18 0.24
C MET A 584 -0.55 8.19 -1.25
N ILE A 585 -1.48 8.56 -2.09
CA ILE A 585 -1.33 8.65 -3.54
C ILE A 585 -1.81 10.03 -3.97
N ASP A 586 -1.03 10.70 -4.80
CA ASP A 586 -1.48 11.92 -5.48
C ASP A 586 -2.64 11.57 -6.42
N ASP A 587 -3.77 12.25 -6.21
CA ASP A 587 -5.04 11.99 -6.92
C ASP A 587 -5.06 12.59 -8.35
N ASP A 588 -3.89 12.85 -8.93
CA ASP A 588 -3.76 13.40 -10.28
C ASP A 588 -3.82 12.32 -11.38
N SER A 589 -4.39 11.13 -11.05
CA SER A 589 -4.60 10.06 -12.01
C SER A 589 -6.08 9.84 -12.31
N LEU A 590 -6.37 9.42 -13.54
CA LEU A 590 -7.69 9.02 -14.02
C LEU A 590 -7.69 7.53 -14.30
N ALA A 591 -8.65 6.80 -13.76
CA ALA A 591 -8.84 5.38 -14.03
C ALA A 591 -9.44 5.19 -15.43
N VAL A 592 -8.74 4.43 -16.27
CA VAL A 592 -9.05 4.25 -17.69
C VAL A 592 -9.21 2.77 -17.99
N ILE A 593 -10.39 2.38 -18.44
CA ILE A 593 -10.68 1.01 -18.89
C ILE A 593 -10.20 0.85 -20.33
N THR A 594 -9.44 -0.19 -20.58
CA THR A 594 -9.01 -0.62 -21.92
C THR A 594 -9.69 -1.95 -22.22
N PRO A 595 -10.76 -2.00 -23.04
CA PRO A 595 -11.52 -3.23 -23.30
C PRO A 595 -10.74 -4.19 -24.24
N GLN A 596 -9.57 -4.61 -23.83
CA GLN A 596 -8.63 -5.41 -24.61
C GLN A 596 -8.36 -6.78 -23.96
N ALA A 597 -9.42 -7.52 -23.62
CA ALA A 597 -9.29 -8.91 -23.23
C ALA A 597 -8.76 -9.76 -24.40
N ALA A 598 -7.85 -10.70 -24.09
CA ALA A 598 -7.28 -11.59 -25.10
C ALA A 598 -8.29 -12.65 -25.56
N ASP A 599 -9.10 -13.12 -24.60
CA ASP A 599 -10.14 -14.11 -24.86
C ASP A 599 -11.40 -13.43 -25.38
N PRO A 600 -12.05 -13.92 -26.47
CA PRO A 600 -13.28 -13.36 -27.00
C PRO A 600 -14.45 -13.37 -26.00
N ASP A 601 -14.56 -14.42 -25.18
CA ASP A 601 -15.64 -14.53 -24.19
C ASP A 601 -15.41 -13.53 -23.04
N GLU A 602 -14.19 -13.37 -22.56
CA GLU A 602 -13.82 -12.32 -21.59
C GLU A 602 -14.08 -10.92 -22.16
N ARG A 603 -13.80 -10.69 -23.45
CA ARG A 603 -14.08 -9.40 -24.10
C ARG A 603 -15.56 -9.09 -24.10
N GLN A 604 -16.42 -10.07 -24.42
CA GLN A 604 -17.87 -9.89 -24.36
C GLN A 604 -18.34 -9.55 -22.93
N GLU A 605 -17.78 -10.23 -21.91
CA GLU A 605 -18.11 -9.93 -20.51
C GLU A 605 -17.69 -8.51 -20.09
N VAL A 606 -16.53 -8.03 -20.58
CA VAL A 606 -16.07 -6.65 -20.35
C VAL A 606 -17.03 -5.64 -20.99
N ASP A 607 -17.42 -5.86 -22.24
CA ASP A 607 -18.35 -4.98 -22.96
C ASP A 607 -19.74 -4.95 -22.32
N ASP A 608 -20.22 -6.11 -21.87
CA ASP A 608 -21.48 -6.22 -21.12
C ASP A 608 -21.43 -5.48 -19.79
N ALA A 609 -20.31 -5.58 -19.04
CA ALA A 609 -20.12 -4.86 -17.78
C ALA A 609 -20.05 -3.34 -18.01
N LEU A 610 -19.36 -2.88 -19.06
CA LEU A 610 -19.33 -1.47 -19.46
C LEU A 610 -20.73 -0.93 -19.80
N THR A 611 -21.51 -1.70 -20.55
CA THR A 611 -22.88 -1.35 -20.91
C THR A 611 -23.76 -1.23 -19.67
N ARG A 612 -23.73 -2.24 -18.77
CA ARG A 612 -24.51 -2.19 -17.52
C ARG A 612 -24.15 -0.99 -16.66
N LEU A 613 -22.85 -0.65 -16.53
CA LEU A 613 -22.42 0.49 -15.72
C LEU A 613 -22.87 1.85 -16.29
N ARG A 614 -23.01 1.98 -17.61
CA ARG A 614 -23.50 3.20 -18.25
C ARG A 614 -25.00 3.37 -18.10
N ASP A 615 -25.76 2.27 -18.22
CA ASP A 615 -27.21 2.31 -18.30
C ASP A 615 -27.88 2.23 -16.93
N ALA A 616 -27.18 1.74 -15.90
CA ALA A 616 -27.73 1.56 -14.56
C ALA A 616 -27.82 2.89 -13.80
N PRO A 617 -28.98 3.23 -13.19
CA PRO A 617 -29.10 4.42 -12.35
C PRO A 617 -28.24 4.34 -11.07
N VAL A 618 -27.91 3.15 -10.63
CA VAL A 618 -26.97 2.87 -9.53
C VAL A 618 -25.94 1.86 -10.01
N PRO A 619 -24.63 2.22 -10.02
CA PRO A 619 -23.59 1.34 -10.49
C PRO A 619 -23.47 0.07 -9.63
N ALA A 620 -23.47 -1.10 -10.27
CA ALA A 620 -23.15 -2.34 -9.58
C ALA A 620 -21.63 -2.42 -9.36
N MET A 621 -21.22 -2.48 -8.09
CA MET A 621 -19.79 -2.56 -7.75
C MET A 621 -19.12 -3.84 -8.27
N GLY A 622 -19.88 -4.91 -8.50
CA GLY A 622 -19.41 -6.13 -9.14
C GLY A 622 -18.88 -5.89 -10.56
N ASP A 623 -19.59 -5.08 -11.35
CA ASP A 623 -19.15 -4.73 -12.71
C ASP A 623 -17.90 -3.83 -12.69
N VAL A 624 -17.81 -2.87 -11.76
CA VAL A 624 -16.59 -2.05 -11.58
C VAL A 624 -15.39 -2.92 -11.30
N ARG A 625 -15.54 -3.93 -10.43
CA ARG A 625 -14.45 -4.84 -10.07
C ARG A 625 -14.07 -5.79 -11.21
N ARG A 626 -15.06 -6.27 -11.98
CA ARG A 626 -14.81 -7.09 -13.18
C ARG A 626 -13.95 -6.37 -14.20
N LEU A 627 -14.04 -5.04 -14.26
CA LEU A 627 -13.27 -4.19 -15.16
C LEU A 627 -11.86 -3.86 -14.64
N GLN A 628 -11.54 -4.15 -13.38
CA GLN A 628 -10.21 -3.82 -12.80
C GLN A 628 -9.02 -4.46 -13.51
N PRO A 629 -9.06 -5.75 -13.95
CA PRO A 629 -7.98 -6.33 -14.74
C PRO A 629 -7.69 -5.57 -16.04
N TYR A 630 -8.68 -4.87 -16.55
CA TYR A 630 -8.63 -4.08 -17.77
C TYR A 630 -8.54 -2.57 -17.52
N THR A 631 -8.36 -2.16 -16.26
CA THR A 631 -8.27 -0.74 -15.88
C THR A 631 -6.82 -0.36 -15.63
N THR A 632 -6.35 0.67 -16.31
CA THR A 632 -5.05 1.32 -16.06
C THR A 632 -5.27 2.76 -15.60
N THR A 633 -4.20 3.54 -15.43
CA THR A 633 -4.27 4.93 -15.02
C THR A 633 -3.55 5.83 -16.00
N LEU A 634 -4.15 6.99 -16.30
CA LEU A 634 -3.50 8.09 -17.01
C LEU A 634 -3.38 9.29 -16.08
N ASN A 635 -2.21 9.93 -16.07
CA ASN A 635 -2.01 11.16 -15.30
C ASN A 635 -2.83 12.29 -15.92
N ARG A 636 -3.60 13.03 -15.10
CA ARG A 636 -4.42 14.16 -15.53
C ARG A 636 -3.59 15.30 -16.12
N SER A 637 -2.35 15.42 -15.74
CA SER A 637 -1.42 16.40 -16.32
C SER A 637 -1.16 16.09 -17.80
N VAL A 638 -1.06 14.81 -18.18
CA VAL A 638 -0.96 14.39 -19.59
C VAL A 638 -2.22 14.77 -20.35
N LEU A 639 -3.38 14.59 -19.73
CA LEU A 639 -4.67 14.95 -20.34
C LEU A 639 -4.83 16.47 -20.50
N ARG A 640 -4.41 17.26 -19.51
CA ARG A 640 -4.44 18.74 -19.58
C ARG A 640 -3.52 19.27 -20.69
N ALA A 641 -2.36 18.64 -20.86
CA ALA A 641 -1.41 19.01 -21.91
C ALA A 641 -1.85 18.60 -23.32
N ARG A 642 -2.84 17.69 -23.44
CA ARG A 642 -3.26 17.07 -24.72
C ARG A 642 -4.77 16.96 -24.85
N PRO A 643 -5.46 18.02 -25.29
CA PRO A 643 -6.92 18.00 -25.45
C PRO A 643 -7.42 16.88 -26.40
N HIS A 644 -6.64 16.51 -27.41
CA HIS A 644 -7.00 15.41 -28.32
C HIS A 644 -7.05 14.05 -27.62
N VAL A 645 -6.18 13.79 -26.63
CA VAL A 645 -6.21 12.57 -25.81
C VAL A 645 -7.45 12.53 -24.93
N GLN A 646 -7.85 13.69 -24.39
CA GLN A 646 -9.07 13.80 -23.61
C GLN A 646 -10.33 13.47 -24.44
N ALA A 647 -10.33 13.79 -25.74
CA ALA A 647 -11.43 13.46 -26.65
C ALA A 647 -11.59 11.95 -26.91
N LEU A 648 -10.55 11.15 -26.62
CA LEU A 648 -10.58 9.68 -26.74
C LEU A 648 -11.10 8.99 -25.46
N LEU A 649 -11.51 9.74 -24.45
CA LEU A 649 -12.04 9.22 -23.20
C LEU A 649 -13.56 9.30 -23.17
N ARG A 650 -14.23 8.16 -23.02
CA ARG A 650 -15.68 8.07 -22.86
C ARG A 650 -16.04 7.88 -21.38
N PRO A 651 -16.87 8.73 -20.77
CA PRO A 651 -17.32 8.55 -19.40
C PRO A 651 -18.02 7.19 -19.19
N VAL A 652 -17.69 6.51 -18.09
CA VAL A 652 -18.37 5.28 -17.62
C VAL A 652 -19.04 5.56 -16.28
N LEU A 653 -18.30 6.13 -15.30
CA LEU A 653 -18.83 6.57 -14.01
C LEU A 653 -18.28 7.94 -13.65
N GLY A 654 -19.15 8.82 -13.15
CA GLY A 654 -18.76 10.17 -12.77
C GLY A 654 -18.39 11.07 -13.96
N THR A 655 -18.06 12.32 -13.68
CA THR A 655 -17.60 13.27 -14.69
C THR A 655 -16.08 13.19 -14.79
N PRO A 656 -15.46 13.10 -15.99
CA PRO A 656 -14.03 13.21 -16.16
C PRO A 656 -13.53 14.51 -15.51
N GLY A 657 -12.72 14.41 -14.45
CA GLY A 657 -12.30 15.56 -13.65
C GLY A 657 -12.71 15.48 -12.18
N THR A 658 -13.69 14.67 -11.81
CA THR A 658 -14.05 14.41 -10.42
C THR A 658 -13.24 13.24 -9.84
N ALA A 659 -13.02 13.23 -8.53
CA ALA A 659 -12.41 12.10 -7.83
C ALA A 659 -13.26 10.84 -8.02
N GLY A 660 -12.64 9.71 -8.33
CA GLY A 660 -13.31 8.44 -8.55
C GLY A 660 -13.99 8.29 -9.92
N ALA A 661 -13.77 9.21 -10.86
CA ALA A 661 -14.24 9.06 -12.23
C ALA A 661 -13.59 7.86 -12.91
N LEU A 662 -14.40 7.08 -13.64
CA LEU A 662 -13.98 5.93 -14.44
C LEU A 662 -14.34 6.21 -15.88
N VAL A 663 -13.38 6.08 -16.79
CA VAL A 663 -13.58 6.33 -18.22
C VAL A 663 -13.10 5.14 -19.05
N GLU A 664 -13.63 5.01 -20.25
CA GLU A 664 -13.18 4.05 -21.26
C GLU A 664 -12.22 4.71 -22.24
N TRP A 665 -11.18 3.99 -22.61
CA TRP A 665 -10.26 4.35 -23.69
C TRP A 665 -10.85 3.98 -25.07
N CYS A 666 -11.08 4.97 -25.91
CA CYS A 666 -11.59 4.81 -27.28
C CYS A 666 -10.51 5.06 -28.36
N GLY A 667 -9.26 5.27 -27.96
CA GLY A 667 -8.13 5.43 -28.88
C GLY A 667 -7.42 4.11 -29.17
N ASP A 668 -6.30 4.21 -29.86
CA ASP A 668 -5.48 3.05 -30.24
C ASP A 668 -4.85 2.39 -29.01
N TYR A 669 -4.84 1.06 -29.01
CA TYR A 669 -4.17 0.21 -28.02
C TYR A 669 -3.26 -0.78 -28.74
N ASP A 670 -1.95 -0.64 -28.57
CA ASP A 670 -0.94 -1.49 -29.20
C ASP A 670 -0.71 -2.76 -28.36
N ASP A 671 -0.75 -3.94 -29.01
CA ASP A 671 -0.58 -5.25 -28.35
C ASP A 671 0.83 -5.48 -27.77
N ALA A 672 1.76 -4.57 -27.99
CA ALA A 672 3.08 -4.63 -27.41
C ALA A 672 3.32 -3.58 -26.33
N THR A 673 2.70 -2.40 -26.41
CA THR A 673 3.01 -1.25 -25.55
C THR A 673 1.82 -0.68 -24.79
N GLY A 674 0.59 -1.12 -25.09
CA GLY A 674 -0.63 -0.65 -24.42
C GLY A 674 -1.20 0.63 -25.03
N ILE A 675 -1.76 1.53 -24.22
CA ILE A 675 -2.36 2.78 -24.67
C ILE A 675 -1.36 3.61 -25.47
N THR A 676 -1.72 3.95 -26.71
CA THR A 676 -0.90 4.76 -27.62
C THR A 676 -1.22 6.23 -27.43
N ILE A 677 -0.26 7.00 -26.96
CA ILE A 677 -0.29 8.46 -26.87
C ILE A 677 0.98 9.00 -27.50
N ASP A 678 0.89 10.07 -28.30
CA ASP A 678 2.08 10.69 -28.88
C ASP A 678 3.14 11.03 -27.84
N THR A 679 4.36 10.51 -28.04
CA THR A 679 5.45 10.56 -27.05
C THR A 679 6.13 11.93 -26.93
N ALA A 680 5.91 12.85 -27.88
CA ALA A 680 6.67 14.10 -28.00
C ALA A 680 6.58 15.07 -26.80
N VAL A 681 5.59 14.92 -25.91
CA VAL A 681 5.30 15.89 -24.82
C VAL A 681 5.37 15.31 -23.40
N GLU A 682 5.61 14.00 -23.21
CA GLU A 682 5.63 13.38 -21.86
C GLU A 682 6.76 13.87 -20.94
N GLY A 683 7.73 14.61 -21.45
CA GLY A 683 8.88 15.09 -20.68
C GLY A 683 8.64 16.33 -19.83
N LEU A 684 7.46 16.94 -19.88
CA LEU A 684 7.17 18.20 -19.18
C LEU A 684 6.33 18.02 -17.91
N VAL A 685 5.79 16.82 -17.64
CA VAL A 685 4.79 16.64 -16.58
C VAL A 685 4.92 15.27 -15.91
N LEU A 686 5.79 15.20 -14.92
CA LEU A 686 5.78 14.24 -13.81
C LEU A 686 6.30 14.91 -12.56
#